data_f82c86b3bc38c58f6da2940676df7622
#
_entry.id   f82c86b3bc38c58f6da2940676df7622
#
_cell.length_a   1.000
_cell.length_b   1.000
_cell.length_c   1.000
_cell.angle_alpha   90.00
_cell.angle_beta   90.00
_cell.angle_gamma   90.00
#
_symmetry.space_group_name_H-M   'P 1'
#
loop_
_entity.id
_entity.type
_entity.pdbx_description
1 polymer ?
#
loop_
_entity_poly.entity_id
_entity_poly.type
_entity_poly.pdbx_seq_one_letter_code
_entity_poly.pdbx_strand_id
1 'polypeptide(L)'
;MNTKRFLCAALGAVCYFAFLQAQVRTEQTFEKGWKFTREDNAEFANPGYNDSKWQNVTVPHDWAIYGPFSINNDKQEMAITQDGQTEAMEHAGRTGGLPFVGTGWYRLNFDAPGFEKGKKATLIFDGAMSHARVYVNGQEAGYWPYGYNSFYVDATPYLKLGERNELAVRLENEPESSRWYPGAGLYRNVHLVINEDTHIPAWGTYVTTPVVTDKYAKVSLKTSLVSPEGANKDNYRIVTQIKDKNGKVVATGENKLSVFDNALFEQEFAVANPELWSPDTPVLYTAESKVYEGNTLKDEYTTRFGIRTLEIVPGKGFFLNGKLTKFKGVCNHHDLGPLGGAVNDAAIHRQIRILKDMGCNAIRTSHNMPAPELVEACDEMGMMLMVESFDEWKSAKMANGYHKIFDEWVEKDLTNLIRHYRNNPSIVMWCIGNEVPDQWNGNNGPKLSRMLQDICHREDPTRPVTQGMDAPDAVVNNNMAAVMDVAGFNYRPHKYPENYKKLPQQIILGSETASTVSSRGVYKFPVVRQAMKKYDDHQSSSYDVEHCGWSNLPEDDWIWHEDNAWGIGEFVWTGFDYLGEPTPYYTDWPSHSSLFGIIDLAGLPKDRYYLYRSHWNKDEETLHILPHWTWPGREGEVTPIFVYTNYPSAEVFINGKSQGKRTKDLTVTAENSADSASIADFKRQKRYRLMWMDTKYEPGTVKVVAYNDKGEAVAEKEIHTAGKPDHIELVTDRNEIKADGKDLSFVTVRVVDKEGNLCPDAQHLIKYSVKGAGTYRAGANGDPTSLELFHVPQMKVFNGMMTAVVQSTDKPGEIILTATGKGLKSGRLVLMSK
;
A
#
# COMPACT_ATOMS: atom_id res chain seq x y z
N MET A 1 -50.84 6.29 73.94
CA MET A 1 -51.62 5.29 73.19
C MET A 1 -51.24 5.52 71.70
N ASN A 2 -50.32 4.75 71.15
CA ASN A 2 -49.75 4.91 69.78
C ASN A 2 -50.22 3.76 68.93
N THR A 3 -50.90 4.01 67.88
CA THR A 3 -51.25 3.06 66.81
C THR A 3 -50.34 3.25 65.62
N LYS A 4 -49.45 2.32 65.38
CA LYS A 4 -48.61 2.26 64.18
C LYS A 4 -49.41 1.58 63.08
N ARG A 5 -49.56 2.28 61.95
CA ARG A 5 -50.03 1.73 60.68
C ARG A 5 -48.86 1.14 59.89
N PHE A 6 -48.96 -0.15 59.54
CA PHE A 6 -48.06 -0.81 58.57
C PHE A 6 -48.58 -0.55 57.15
N LEU A 7 -47.70 0.04 56.32
CA LEU A 7 -47.91 0.15 54.87
C LEU A 7 -47.13 -0.99 54.21
N CYS A 8 -47.85 -1.93 53.61
CA CYS A 8 -47.21 -2.92 52.71
C CYS A 8 -46.98 -2.30 51.36
N ALA A 9 -45.69 -2.11 50.99
CA ALA A 9 -45.29 -1.79 49.62
C ALA A 9 -45.08 -3.10 48.85
N ALA A 10 -45.94 -3.35 47.88
CA ALA A 10 -45.75 -4.41 46.88
C ALA A 10 -44.73 -3.92 45.83
N LEU A 11 -43.52 -4.45 45.86
CA LEU A 11 -42.57 -4.29 44.72
C LEU A 11 -42.99 -5.23 43.60
N GLY A 12 -43.54 -4.68 42.56
CA GLY A 12 -43.70 -5.39 41.27
C GLY A 12 -42.34 -5.46 40.57
N ALA A 13 -41.74 -6.66 40.56
CA ALA A 13 -40.56 -6.93 39.72
C ALA A 13 -41.04 -7.04 38.28
N VAL A 14 -40.75 -5.99 37.47
CA VAL A 14 -40.87 -6.04 36.01
C VAL A 14 -39.63 -6.77 35.52
N CYS A 15 -39.78 -8.07 35.24
CA CYS A 15 -38.75 -8.80 34.48
C CYS A 15 -38.74 -8.28 33.04
N TYR A 16 -37.76 -7.46 32.73
CA TYR A 16 -37.36 -7.22 31.33
C TYR A 16 -36.74 -8.52 30.84
N PHE A 17 -37.49 -9.32 30.11
CA PHE A 17 -36.93 -10.30 29.18
C PHE A 17 -36.33 -9.52 28.02
N ALA A 18 -35.06 -9.18 28.08
CA ALA A 18 -34.31 -8.91 26.90
C ALA A 18 -34.26 -10.23 26.10
N PHE A 19 -35.10 -10.34 25.09
CA PHE A 19 -34.87 -11.35 24.06
C PHE A 19 -33.50 -11.03 23.43
N LEU A 20 -32.46 -11.75 23.82
CA LEU A 20 -31.28 -11.89 22.99
C LEU A 20 -31.75 -12.50 21.67
N GLN A 21 -31.96 -11.67 20.68
CA GLN A 21 -32.20 -12.11 19.33
C GLN A 21 -30.92 -12.88 18.93
N ALA A 22 -31.07 -14.20 18.68
CA ALA A 22 -29.91 -14.99 18.26
C ALA A 22 -29.31 -14.33 17.01
N GLN A 23 -28.03 -14.03 17.06
CA GLN A 23 -27.33 -13.39 15.95
C GLN A 23 -27.33 -14.35 14.77
N VAL A 24 -27.95 -13.97 13.65
CA VAL A 24 -28.12 -14.84 12.47
C VAL A 24 -26.81 -14.97 11.67
N ARG A 25 -25.91 -13.99 11.79
CA ARG A 25 -24.57 -14.00 11.23
C ARG A 25 -23.57 -13.69 12.35
N THR A 26 -22.52 -14.49 12.47
CA THR A 26 -21.37 -14.21 13.35
C THR A 26 -20.09 -14.22 12.54
N GLU A 27 -19.17 -13.33 12.88
CA GLU A 27 -17.84 -13.29 12.32
C GLU A 27 -16.81 -13.25 13.45
N GLN A 28 -15.79 -14.08 13.31
CA GLN A 28 -14.68 -14.16 14.27
C GLN A 28 -13.35 -14.11 13.51
N THR A 29 -12.50 -13.15 13.85
CA THR A 29 -11.13 -13.09 13.34
C THR A 29 -10.21 -13.95 14.20
N PHE A 30 -9.43 -14.79 13.58
CA PHE A 30 -8.49 -15.70 14.25
C PHE A 30 -7.11 -15.07 14.35
N GLU A 31 -6.88 -14.30 15.41
CA GLU A 31 -5.62 -13.59 15.61
C GLU A 31 -4.65 -14.33 16.53
N LYS A 32 -5.15 -14.90 17.62
CA LYS A 32 -4.35 -15.50 18.71
C LYS A 32 -4.54 -17.00 18.77
N GLY A 33 -3.60 -17.69 19.42
CA GLY A 33 -3.69 -19.14 19.67
C GLY A 33 -3.08 -20.00 18.57
N TRP A 34 -2.49 -19.40 17.57
CA TRP A 34 -1.81 -20.13 16.50
C TRP A 34 -0.49 -20.74 16.93
N LYS A 35 -0.23 -21.94 16.40
CA LYS A 35 1.05 -22.63 16.44
C LYS A 35 1.66 -22.62 15.05
N PHE A 36 2.97 -22.46 14.97
CA PHE A 36 3.70 -22.38 13.70
C PHE A 36 4.99 -23.21 13.71
N THR A 37 5.28 -23.87 12.59
CA THR A 37 6.57 -24.51 12.33
C THR A 37 6.97 -24.37 10.87
N ARG A 38 8.28 -24.39 10.58
CA ARG A 38 8.85 -24.43 9.22
C ARG A 38 9.19 -25.86 8.76
N GLU A 39 8.88 -26.86 9.56
CA GLU A 39 8.98 -28.25 9.15
C GLU A 39 7.82 -28.63 8.24
N ASP A 40 8.03 -29.58 7.33
CA ASP A 40 6.98 -30.09 6.44
C ASP A 40 6.75 -31.59 6.68
N ASN A 41 5.54 -31.92 7.15
CA ASN A 41 5.10 -33.31 7.34
C ASN A 41 3.57 -33.36 7.18
N ALA A 42 3.11 -34.27 6.34
CA ALA A 42 1.68 -34.49 6.09
C ALA A 42 0.87 -34.83 7.37
N GLU A 43 1.50 -35.40 8.39
CA GLU A 43 0.87 -35.71 9.68
C GLU A 43 0.45 -34.46 10.45
N PHE A 44 0.96 -33.29 10.11
CA PHE A 44 0.61 -32.03 10.73
C PHE A 44 -0.84 -31.60 10.48
N ALA A 45 -1.48 -32.19 9.48
CA ALA A 45 -2.92 -32.03 9.23
C ALA A 45 -3.79 -32.87 10.20
N ASN A 46 -3.22 -33.90 10.85
CA ASN A 46 -4.01 -34.85 11.64
C ASN A 46 -4.52 -34.22 12.94
N PRO A 47 -5.79 -34.43 13.29
CA PRO A 47 -6.35 -34.01 14.57
C PRO A 47 -5.57 -34.62 15.75
N GLY A 48 -5.30 -33.82 16.76
CA GLY A 48 -4.61 -34.27 17.95
C GLY A 48 -3.08 -34.45 17.78
N TYR A 49 -2.50 -34.03 16.66
CA TYR A 49 -1.03 -33.96 16.54
C TYR A 49 -0.45 -33.11 17.67
N ASN A 50 0.65 -33.57 18.26
CA ASN A 50 1.28 -32.85 19.37
C ASN A 50 2.16 -31.70 18.87
N ASP A 51 1.58 -30.51 18.80
CA ASP A 51 2.21 -29.25 18.40
C ASP A 51 2.78 -28.42 19.57
N SER A 52 2.94 -29.01 20.74
CA SER A 52 3.40 -28.33 21.96
C SER A 52 4.79 -27.70 21.83
N LYS A 53 5.62 -28.16 20.91
CA LYS A 53 6.96 -27.64 20.61
C LYS A 53 6.96 -26.55 19.55
N TRP A 54 5.83 -26.32 18.88
CA TRP A 54 5.74 -25.31 17.86
C TRP A 54 5.75 -23.90 18.45
N GLN A 55 6.19 -22.94 17.65
CA GLN A 55 6.20 -21.55 18.05
C GLN A 55 4.76 -21.03 18.22
N ASN A 56 4.50 -20.27 19.30
CA ASN A 56 3.26 -19.52 19.41
C ASN A 56 3.38 -18.25 18.58
N VAL A 57 2.41 -17.99 17.71
CA VAL A 57 2.36 -16.81 16.87
C VAL A 57 0.99 -16.15 16.90
N THR A 58 0.94 -14.89 16.52
CA THR A 58 -0.30 -14.17 16.20
C THR A 58 -0.39 -14.01 14.69
N VAL A 59 -1.58 -14.06 14.14
CA VAL A 59 -1.87 -13.77 12.72
C VAL A 59 -2.49 -12.37 12.66
N PRO A 60 -2.05 -11.50 11.74
CA PRO A 60 -1.10 -11.70 10.63
C PRO A 60 0.35 -12.01 11.04
N HIS A 61 0.98 -12.94 10.33
CA HIS A 61 2.33 -13.42 10.60
C HIS A 61 3.13 -13.65 9.32
N ASP A 62 4.30 -13.04 9.25
CA ASP A 62 5.29 -13.23 8.19
C ASP A 62 6.55 -13.83 8.80
N TRP A 63 6.85 -15.11 8.51
CA TRP A 63 8.01 -15.76 9.11
C TRP A 63 9.33 -15.36 8.46
N ALA A 64 9.30 -14.85 7.22
CA ALA A 64 10.51 -14.56 6.47
C ALA A 64 11.22 -13.29 6.94
N ILE A 65 10.48 -12.29 7.46
CA ILE A 65 11.05 -11.01 7.88
C ILE A 65 12.11 -11.12 8.98
N TYR A 66 12.13 -12.21 9.69
CA TYR A 66 13.12 -12.46 10.76
C TYR A 66 14.51 -12.85 10.22
N GLY A 67 14.67 -12.98 8.92
CA GLY A 67 15.96 -13.22 8.28
C GLY A 67 16.46 -14.66 8.34
N PRO A 68 17.75 -14.88 8.15
CA PRO A 68 18.77 -13.88 7.79
C PRO A 68 18.70 -13.43 6.32
N PHE A 69 19.21 -12.23 6.02
CA PHE A 69 19.50 -11.82 4.64
C PHE A 69 20.80 -12.49 4.16
N SER A 70 20.78 -13.06 2.96
CA SER A 70 21.95 -13.73 2.37
C SER A 70 21.88 -13.74 0.86
N ILE A 71 23.01 -13.48 0.21
CA ILE A 71 23.15 -13.58 -1.25
C ILE A 71 22.77 -14.95 -1.82
N ASN A 72 22.78 -15.99 -0.98
CA ASN A 72 22.43 -17.37 -1.35
C ASN A 72 20.96 -17.72 -1.12
N ASN A 73 20.18 -16.82 -0.55
CA ASN A 73 18.74 -16.98 -0.44
C ASN A 73 18.07 -16.55 -1.75
N ASP A 74 16.95 -17.18 -2.10
CA ASP A 74 16.11 -16.82 -3.24
C ASP A 74 16.94 -16.55 -4.52
N LYS A 75 17.75 -17.54 -4.91
CA LYS A 75 18.65 -17.46 -6.07
C LYS A 75 17.86 -17.26 -7.35
N GLN A 76 18.37 -16.42 -8.24
CA GLN A 76 17.78 -16.20 -9.53
C GLN A 76 18.21 -17.27 -10.53
N GLU A 77 17.36 -18.26 -10.76
CA GLU A 77 17.64 -19.43 -11.64
C GLU A 77 17.29 -19.15 -13.11
N MET A 78 16.65 -18.03 -13.41
CA MET A 78 16.14 -17.66 -14.72
C MET A 78 16.63 -16.27 -15.13
N ALA A 79 17.01 -16.11 -16.41
CA ALA A 79 17.31 -14.78 -16.92
C ALA A 79 16.02 -13.94 -17.03
N ILE A 80 16.02 -12.74 -16.47
CA ILE A 80 14.91 -11.80 -16.61
C ILE A 80 15.13 -11.00 -17.90
N THR A 81 14.63 -11.53 -19.01
CA THR A 81 14.84 -10.96 -20.35
C THR A 81 14.28 -9.54 -20.49
N GLN A 82 13.22 -9.20 -19.75
CA GLN A 82 12.66 -7.87 -19.67
C GLN A 82 13.69 -6.84 -19.17
N ASP A 83 14.60 -7.26 -18.28
CA ASP A 83 15.68 -6.44 -17.75
C ASP A 83 16.95 -6.48 -18.62
N GLY A 84 16.86 -7.11 -19.79
CA GLY A 84 17.98 -7.27 -20.71
C GLY A 84 18.99 -8.34 -20.28
N GLN A 85 18.65 -9.23 -19.33
CA GLN A 85 19.50 -10.34 -18.93
C GLN A 85 19.45 -11.45 -19.99
N THR A 86 20.59 -12.10 -20.22
CA THR A 86 20.74 -13.22 -21.17
C THR A 86 20.99 -14.55 -20.48
N GLU A 87 21.40 -14.54 -19.23
CA GLU A 87 21.76 -15.70 -18.43
C GLU A 87 21.21 -15.55 -17.00
N ALA A 88 20.92 -16.69 -16.35
CA ALA A 88 20.59 -16.75 -14.94
C ALA A 88 21.78 -16.29 -14.09
N MET A 89 21.53 -15.82 -12.89
CA MET A 89 22.56 -15.39 -11.94
C MET A 89 22.94 -16.52 -11.00
N GLU A 90 24.22 -16.58 -10.61
CA GLU A 90 24.71 -17.56 -9.65
C GLU A 90 24.12 -17.34 -8.24
N HIS A 91 23.74 -16.10 -7.93
CA HIS A 91 23.26 -15.64 -6.63
C HIS A 91 21.88 -14.99 -6.75
N ALA A 92 21.42 -14.38 -5.67
CA ALA A 92 20.10 -13.78 -5.57
C ALA A 92 19.77 -12.72 -6.66
N GLY A 93 20.75 -12.02 -7.18
CA GLY A 93 20.53 -11.04 -8.25
C GLY A 93 19.47 -9.99 -7.89
N ARG A 94 18.45 -9.84 -8.71
CA ARG A 94 17.37 -8.85 -8.53
C ARG A 94 16.48 -9.11 -7.33
N THR A 95 16.41 -10.35 -6.83
CA THR A 95 15.66 -10.60 -5.59
C THR A 95 16.31 -9.93 -4.37
N GLY A 96 17.60 -9.56 -4.44
CA GLY A 96 18.29 -8.84 -3.38
C GLY A 96 18.68 -9.69 -2.18
N GLY A 97 18.80 -11.03 -2.33
CA GLY A 97 19.22 -11.92 -1.23
C GLY A 97 18.26 -11.90 -0.05
N LEU A 98 16.98 -11.85 -0.34
CA LEU A 98 15.90 -11.77 0.66
C LEU A 98 15.88 -12.98 1.59
N PRO A 99 15.26 -12.86 2.79
CA PRO A 99 15.09 -13.97 3.70
C PRO A 99 14.42 -15.14 3.01
N PHE A 100 14.94 -16.34 3.28
CA PHE A 100 14.43 -17.55 2.63
C PHE A 100 12.97 -17.80 2.96
N VAL A 101 12.23 -18.21 1.96
CA VAL A 101 10.83 -18.63 2.00
C VAL A 101 10.72 -20.15 2.26
N GLY A 102 9.90 -20.90 1.56
CA GLY A 102 9.76 -22.37 1.72
C GLY A 102 8.44 -22.76 2.36
N THR A 103 8.39 -23.94 2.99
CA THR A 103 7.16 -24.47 3.59
C THR A 103 7.00 -24.05 5.03
N GLY A 104 5.75 -23.78 5.42
CA GLY A 104 5.36 -23.54 6.80
C GLY A 104 3.97 -24.09 7.11
N TRP A 105 3.77 -24.52 8.35
CA TRP A 105 2.49 -25.01 8.84
C TRP A 105 2.00 -24.17 10.00
N TYR A 106 0.70 -23.88 9.96
CA TYR A 106 -0.05 -23.22 11.02
C TYR A 106 -1.10 -24.18 11.57
N ARG A 107 -1.35 -24.15 12.89
CA ARG A 107 -2.41 -24.90 13.54
C ARG A 107 -3.12 -24.02 14.55
N LEU A 108 -4.43 -24.13 14.61
CA LEU A 108 -5.30 -23.43 15.55
C LEU A 108 -6.37 -24.38 16.05
N ASN A 109 -6.49 -24.46 17.37
CA ASN A 109 -7.67 -25.06 17.99
C ASN A 109 -8.68 -23.98 18.33
N PHE A 110 -9.93 -24.16 17.90
CA PHE A 110 -10.97 -23.16 18.07
C PHE A 110 -12.32 -23.77 18.38
N ASP A 111 -13.15 -23.00 19.04
CA ASP A 111 -14.57 -23.27 19.15
C ASP A 111 -15.31 -22.56 18.01
N ALA A 112 -16.42 -23.14 17.53
CA ALA A 112 -17.26 -22.53 16.51
C ALA A 112 -18.60 -22.08 17.16
N PRO A 113 -18.62 -20.95 17.87
CA PRO A 113 -19.81 -20.51 18.59
C PRO A 113 -20.95 -20.18 17.61
N GLY A 114 -22.14 -20.62 17.96
CA GLY A 114 -23.33 -20.43 17.11
C GLY A 114 -23.39 -21.37 15.89
N PHE A 115 -22.44 -22.33 15.74
CA PHE A 115 -22.53 -23.36 14.72
C PHE A 115 -23.44 -24.49 15.18
N GLU A 116 -24.63 -24.52 14.63
CA GLU A 116 -25.69 -25.48 14.92
C GLU A 116 -26.10 -26.25 13.67
N LYS A 117 -26.91 -27.28 13.85
CA LYS A 117 -27.40 -28.06 12.72
C LYS A 117 -28.22 -27.19 11.72
N GLY A 118 -27.79 -27.20 10.47
CA GLY A 118 -28.42 -26.43 9.37
C GLY A 118 -27.68 -25.11 9.06
N LYS A 119 -26.80 -24.65 9.95
CA LYS A 119 -25.98 -23.46 9.66
C LYS A 119 -24.84 -23.74 8.70
N LYS A 120 -24.30 -22.71 8.09
CA LYS A 120 -23.16 -22.72 7.19
C LYS A 120 -21.99 -22.02 7.85
N ALA A 121 -20.78 -22.51 7.57
CA ALA A 121 -19.54 -21.94 8.06
C ALA A 121 -18.55 -21.73 6.91
N THR A 122 -18.06 -20.51 6.78
CA THR A 122 -17.09 -20.12 5.75
C THR A 122 -15.82 -19.62 6.43
N LEU A 123 -14.66 -20.18 6.08
CA LEU A 123 -13.37 -19.62 6.40
C LEU A 123 -12.97 -18.67 5.29
N ILE A 124 -12.62 -17.42 5.63
CA ILE A 124 -12.15 -16.39 4.71
C ILE A 124 -10.69 -16.10 5.05
N PHE A 125 -9.83 -16.15 4.04
CA PHE A 125 -8.43 -15.78 4.10
C PHE A 125 -8.23 -14.53 3.26
N ASP A 126 -7.77 -13.45 3.87
CA ASP A 126 -7.49 -12.20 3.15
C ASP A 126 -6.23 -12.28 2.29
N GLY A 127 -5.41 -13.30 2.52
CA GLY A 127 -4.23 -13.67 1.78
C GLY A 127 -3.35 -14.64 2.56
N ALA A 128 -2.74 -15.59 1.86
CA ALA A 128 -1.87 -16.62 2.46
C ALA A 128 -0.75 -16.99 1.49
N MET A 129 0.49 -16.70 1.85
CA MET A 129 1.65 -16.76 0.95
C MET A 129 2.43 -18.04 1.15
N SER A 130 2.34 -18.98 0.21
CA SER A 130 1.44 -19.17 -0.94
C SER A 130 1.02 -20.64 -1.02
N HIS A 131 0.37 -21.07 -2.10
CA HIS A 131 -0.08 -22.46 -2.28
C HIS A 131 -0.81 -23.02 -1.04
N ALA A 132 -1.76 -22.25 -0.51
CA ALA A 132 -2.44 -22.53 0.74
C ALA A 132 -3.31 -23.78 0.63
N ARG A 133 -3.02 -24.80 1.43
CA ARG A 133 -3.87 -25.98 1.67
C ARG A 133 -4.48 -25.87 3.05
N VAL A 134 -5.79 -25.88 3.09
CA VAL A 134 -6.58 -25.67 4.31
C VAL A 134 -7.18 -27.00 4.75
N TYR A 135 -6.91 -27.40 5.99
CA TYR A 135 -7.44 -28.63 6.59
C TYR A 135 -8.29 -28.26 7.80
N VAL A 136 -9.50 -28.83 7.86
CA VAL A 136 -10.38 -28.72 9.02
C VAL A 136 -10.60 -30.11 9.60
N ASN A 137 -10.24 -30.31 10.89
CA ASN A 137 -10.34 -31.61 11.57
C ASN A 137 -9.67 -32.76 10.79
N GLY A 138 -8.52 -32.46 10.14
CA GLY A 138 -7.71 -33.43 9.40
C GLY A 138 -8.14 -33.71 7.97
N GLN A 139 -9.21 -33.07 7.49
CA GLN A 139 -9.71 -33.21 6.12
C GLN A 139 -9.35 -31.98 5.31
N GLU A 140 -8.83 -32.15 4.09
CA GLU A 140 -8.55 -31.02 3.18
C GLU A 140 -9.87 -30.38 2.78
N ALA A 141 -10.06 -29.13 3.19
CA ALA A 141 -11.27 -28.35 2.95
C ALA A 141 -11.12 -27.41 1.75
N GLY A 142 -9.89 -27.04 1.38
CA GLY A 142 -9.66 -26.15 0.25
C GLY A 142 -8.19 -25.94 -0.10
N TYR A 143 -7.98 -25.42 -1.31
CA TYR A 143 -6.68 -25.06 -1.86
C TYR A 143 -6.77 -23.74 -2.63
N TRP A 144 -5.78 -22.85 -2.42
CA TRP A 144 -5.64 -21.62 -3.18
C TRP A 144 -4.15 -21.30 -3.40
N PRO A 145 -3.65 -21.24 -4.65
CA PRO A 145 -2.21 -21.10 -4.91
C PRO A 145 -1.71 -19.65 -4.88
N TYR A 146 -2.51 -18.67 -5.35
CA TYR A 146 -2.07 -17.29 -5.48
C TYR A 146 -2.14 -16.56 -4.15
N GLY A 147 -0.96 -16.31 -3.54
CA GLY A 147 -0.86 -15.82 -2.17
C GLY A 147 -1.39 -14.42 -1.92
N TYR A 148 -1.56 -13.59 -2.95
CA TYR A 148 -2.04 -12.22 -2.82
C TYR A 148 -3.56 -12.08 -2.86
N ASN A 149 -4.28 -13.13 -3.26
CA ASN A 149 -5.72 -13.05 -3.39
C ASN A 149 -6.42 -13.41 -2.09
N SER A 150 -7.52 -12.69 -1.81
CA SER A 150 -8.48 -13.14 -0.81
C SER A 150 -9.30 -14.31 -1.35
N PHE A 151 -9.51 -15.33 -0.54
CA PHE A 151 -10.29 -16.51 -0.91
C PHE A 151 -11.09 -17.04 0.28
N TYR A 152 -12.05 -17.91 -0.01
CA TYR A 152 -12.86 -18.53 1.02
C TYR A 152 -13.03 -20.03 0.80
N VAL A 153 -13.29 -20.74 1.90
CA VAL A 153 -13.46 -22.19 1.95
C VAL A 153 -14.73 -22.52 2.69
N ASP A 154 -15.60 -23.39 2.12
CA ASP A 154 -16.76 -23.94 2.84
C ASP A 154 -16.25 -24.93 3.91
N ALA A 155 -16.29 -24.50 5.16
CA ALA A 155 -15.90 -25.33 6.30
C ALA A 155 -17.05 -26.19 6.85
N THR A 156 -18.30 -25.96 6.38
CA THR A 156 -19.51 -26.61 6.90
C THR A 156 -19.41 -28.14 7.00
N PRO A 157 -18.92 -28.87 5.97
CA PRO A 157 -18.89 -30.34 6.02
C PRO A 157 -17.89 -30.92 7.03
N TYR A 158 -16.96 -30.08 7.46
CA TYR A 158 -15.80 -30.55 8.25
C TYR A 158 -15.88 -30.18 9.73
N LEU A 159 -16.74 -29.20 10.10
CA LEU A 159 -16.86 -28.75 11.47
C LEU A 159 -17.69 -29.74 12.32
N LYS A 160 -17.27 -29.90 13.58
CA LYS A 160 -17.95 -30.71 14.59
C LYS A 160 -18.77 -29.82 15.50
N LEU A 161 -20.08 -30.12 15.57
CA LEU A 161 -21.04 -29.42 16.40
C LEU A 161 -20.74 -29.59 17.90
N GLY A 162 -20.66 -28.50 18.65
CA GLY A 162 -20.49 -28.53 20.10
C GLY A 162 -19.15 -29.07 20.59
N GLU A 163 -18.23 -29.34 19.68
CA GLU A 163 -16.87 -29.80 19.98
C GLU A 163 -15.82 -28.75 19.59
N ARG A 164 -14.64 -28.93 20.16
CA ARG A 164 -13.45 -28.17 19.74
C ARG A 164 -13.03 -28.63 18.36
N ASN A 165 -12.81 -27.67 17.45
CA ASN A 165 -12.35 -27.90 16.10
C ASN A 165 -10.89 -27.52 15.93
N GLU A 166 -10.26 -28.05 14.90
CA GLU A 166 -8.87 -27.79 14.55
C GLU A 166 -8.77 -27.32 13.11
N LEU A 167 -8.08 -26.21 12.91
CA LEU A 167 -7.70 -25.67 11.61
C LEU A 167 -6.18 -25.87 11.44
N ALA A 168 -5.76 -26.50 10.35
CA ALA A 168 -4.38 -26.58 9.96
C ALA A 168 -4.22 -25.99 8.55
N VAL A 169 -3.17 -25.21 8.33
CA VAL A 169 -2.88 -24.57 7.05
C VAL A 169 -1.43 -24.82 6.66
N ARG A 170 -1.23 -25.49 5.53
CA ARG A 170 0.08 -25.65 4.91
C ARG A 170 0.27 -24.56 3.86
N LEU A 171 1.37 -23.86 3.94
CA LEU A 171 1.80 -22.87 2.96
C LEU A 171 3.14 -23.29 2.36
N GLU A 172 3.28 -23.07 1.06
CA GLU A 172 4.51 -23.32 0.34
C GLU A 172 4.84 -22.09 -0.51
N ASN A 173 5.82 -21.31 -0.06
CA ASN A 173 6.28 -20.14 -0.77
C ASN A 173 7.56 -20.52 -1.52
N GLU A 174 7.43 -20.72 -2.83
CA GLU A 174 8.53 -21.15 -3.68
C GLU A 174 9.56 -20.02 -3.86
N PRO A 175 10.87 -20.35 -3.92
CA PRO A 175 11.90 -19.39 -4.30
C PRO A 175 11.63 -18.88 -5.72
N GLU A 176 12.17 -17.71 -6.07
CA GLU A 176 12.05 -17.15 -7.42
C GLU A 176 10.59 -17.06 -7.94
N SER A 177 9.65 -16.73 -7.02
CA SER A 177 8.24 -16.54 -7.35
C SER A 177 7.88 -15.09 -7.67
N SER A 178 8.73 -14.14 -7.27
CA SER A 178 8.59 -12.70 -7.56
C SER A 178 9.96 -12.02 -7.58
N ARG A 179 10.01 -10.76 -8.08
CA ARG A 179 11.24 -9.95 -8.11
C ARG A 179 11.42 -9.08 -6.85
N TRP A 180 10.44 -9.06 -5.98
CA TRP A 180 10.40 -8.31 -4.72
C TRP A 180 10.13 -9.25 -3.56
N TYR A 181 10.18 -8.74 -2.34
CA TYR A 181 9.87 -9.49 -1.14
C TYR A 181 8.38 -9.87 -1.07
N PRO A 182 8.02 -11.14 -1.22
CA PRO A 182 6.62 -11.57 -1.20
C PRO A 182 6.06 -11.69 0.22
N GLY A 183 6.92 -11.73 1.25
CA GLY A 183 6.56 -12.23 2.56
C GLY A 183 6.32 -13.74 2.57
N ALA A 184 5.97 -14.29 3.70
CA ALA A 184 5.64 -15.71 3.83
C ALA A 184 4.73 -15.95 5.03
N GLY A 185 3.66 -16.71 4.84
CA GLY A 185 2.78 -17.09 5.94
C GLY A 185 1.32 -16.67 5.80
N LEU A 186 0.59 -16.80 6.90
CA LEU A 186 -0.72 -16.16 7.07
C LEU A 186 -0.47 -14.67 7.37
N TYR A 187 -0.08 -13.93 6.33
CA TYR A 187 0.38 -12.55 6.45
C TYR A 187 -0.75 -11.52 6.40
N ARG A 188 -1.99 -11.99 6.16
CA ARG A 188 -3.24 -11.23 6.26
C ARG A 188 -4.21 -11.96 7.20
N ASN A 189 -5.35 -11.35 7.51
CA ASN A 189 -6.31 -11.90 8.46
C ASN A 189 -6.97 -13.19 7.99
N VAL A 190 -7.45 -13.98 8.97
CA VAL A 190 -8.25 -15.19 8.76
C VAL A 190 -9.52 -15.06 9.58
N HIS A 191 -10.69 -15.29 8.93
CA HIS A 191 -11.99 -15.11 9.53
C HIS A 191 -12.83 -16.40 9.44
N LEU A 192 -13.61 -16.64 10.47
CA LEU A 192 -14.69 -17.64 10.45
C LEU A 192 -16.03 -16.90 10.45
N VAL A 193 -16.84 -17.12 9.40
CA VAL A 193 -18.18 -16.59 9.28
C VAL A 193 -19.18 -17.74 9.40
N ILE A 194 -20.15 -17.60 10.32
CA ILE A 194 -21.23 -18.58 10.52
C ILE A 194 -22.56 -17.91 10.20
N ASN A 195 -23.35 -18.53 9.33
CA ASN A 195 -24.61 -18.00 8.84
C ASN A 195 -25.70 -19.05 8.93
N GLU A 196 -26.95 -18.62 8.72
CA GLU A 196 -28.06 -19.52 8.37
C GLU A 196 -27.80 -20.17 7.00
N ASP A 197 -28.56 -21.20 6.69
CA ASP A 197 -28.57 -21.87 5.37
C ASP A 197 -28.95 -20.94 4.22
N THR A 198 -29.72 -19.90 4.54
CA THR A 198 -30.06 -18.81 3.62
C THR A 198 -29.34 -17.55 4.03
N HIS A 199 -28.43 -17.09 3.18
CA HIS A 199 -27.58 -15.96 3.50
C HIS A 199 -27.00 -15.26 2.25
N ILE A 200 -26.50 -14.05 2.44
CA ILE A 200 -25.69 -13.34 1.45
C ILE A 200 -24.26 -13.92 1.52
N PRO A 201 -23.74 -14.49 0.41
CA PRO A 201 -22.38 -15.06 0.43
C PRO A 201 -21.31 -13.98 0.62
N ALA A 202 -20.07 -14.40 0.85
CA ALA A 202 -18.93 -13.50 0.85
C ALA A 202 -18.90 -12.67 -0.44
N TRP A 203 -18.75 -11.34 -0.30
CA TRP A 203 -18.75 -10.36 -1.41
C TRP A 203 -20.00 -10.40 -2.31
N GLY A 204 -21.13 -10.86 -1.77
CA GLY A 204 -22.38 -11.10 -2.51
C GLY A 204 -23.19 -9.84 -2.81
N THR A 205 -22.65 -8.64 -2.54
CA THR A 205 -23.31 -7.36 -2.84
C THR A 205 -22.56 -6.57 -3.90
N TYR A 206 -23.32 -5.78 -4.68
CA TYR A 206 -22.75 -4.85 -5.64
C TYR A 206 -23.54 -3.54 -5.66
N VAL A 207 -22.88 -2.46 -5.24
CA VAL A 207 -23.45 -1.11 -5.19
C VAL A 207 -22.93 -0.28 -6.35
N THR A 208 -23.85 0.36 -7.08
CA THR A 208 -23.51 1.35 -8.11
C THR A 208 -24.27 2.66 -7.90
N THR A 209 -23.74 3.75 -8.43
CA THR A 209 -24.39 5.07 -8.39
C THR A 209 -24.59 5.61 -9.82
N PRO A 210 -25.54 5.02 -10.59
CA PRO A 210 -25.68 5.29 -12.03
C PRO A 210 -26.11 6.72 -12.36
N VAL A 211 -26.73 7.43 -11.42
CA VAL A 211 -27.09 8.85 -11.57
C VAL A 211 -26.67 9.59 -10.31
N VAL A 212 -25.88 10.63 -10.49
CA VAL A 212 -25.45 11.53 -9.39
C VAL A 212 -25.62 12.96 -9.85
N THR A 213 -26.32 13.74 -9.05
CA THR A 213 -26.54 15.18 -9.22
C THR A 213 -26.36 15.87 -7.88
N ASP A 214 -26.30 17.20 -7.86
CA ASP A 214 -26.23 17.98 -6.62
C ASP A 214 -27.44 17.77 -5.69
N LYS A 215 -28.58 17.35 -6.23
CA LYS A 215 -29.85 17.21 -5.49
C LYS A 215 -30.14 15.79 -5.07
N TYR A 216 -29.68 14.79 -5.84
CA TYR A 216 -29.92 13.39 -5.50
C TYR A 216 -28.92 12.47 -6.18
N ALA A 217 -28.73 11.30 -5.59
CA ALA A 217 -28.07 10.17 -6.21
C ALA A 217 -29.00 8.98 -6.26
N LYS A 218 -29.03 8.30 -7.42
CA LYS A 218 -29.61 6.98 -7.56
C LYS A 218 -28.58 5.95 -7.13
N VAL A 219 -28.87 5.18 -6.09
CA VAL A 219 -28.05 4.05 -5.64
C VAL A 219 -28.74 2.77 -6.06
N SER A 220 -28.04 1.92 -6.81
CA SER A 220 -28.50 0.59 -7.19
C SER A 220 -27.72 -0.45 -6.40
N LEU A 221 -28.40 -1.37 -5.74
CA LEU A 221 -27.83 -2.47 -4.97
C LEU A 221 -28.28 -3.80 -5.57
N LYS A 222 -27.32 -4.61 -6.00
CA LYS A 222 -27.53 -6.02 -6.37
C LYS A 222 -27.03 -6.91 -5.24
N THR A 223 -27.87 -7.86 -4.83
CA THR A 223 -27.57 -8.77 -3.72
C THR A 223 -27.78 -10.21 -4.17
N SER A 224 -26.70 -11.00 -4.12
CA SER A 224 -26.78 -12.45 -4.34
C SER A 224 -27.27 -13.16 -3.07
N LEU A 225 -28.05 -14.24 -3.23
CA LEU A 225 -28.57 -15.02 -2.12
C LEU A 225 -28.23 -16.51 -2.32
N VAL A 226 -27.59 -17.12 -1.35
CA VAL A 226 -27.50 -18.59 -1.21
C VAL A 226 -28.70 -19.08 -0.41
N SER A 227 -29.32 -20.16 -0.86
CA SER A 227 -30.44 -20.82 -0.15
C SER A 227 -30.39 -22.33 -0.38
N PRO A 228 -31.03 -23.14 0.49
CA PRO A 228 -31.11 -24.58 0.31
C PRO A 228 -31.67 -24.97 -1.04
N GLU A 229 -31.25 -26.13 -1.57
CA GLU A 229 -31.81 -26.70 -2.78
C GLU A 229 -33.32 -26.96 -2.63
N GLY A 230 -34.12 -26.56 -3.60
CA GLY A 230 -35.58 -26.69 -3.58
C GLY A 230 -36.30 -25.66 -2.70
N ALA A 231 -35.61 -24.70 -2.08
CA ALA A 231 -36.26 -23.62 -1.33
C ALA A 231 -37.17 -22.78 -2.22
N ASN A 232 -38.39 -22.44 -1.70
CA ASN A 232 -39.28 -21.53 -2.42
C ASN A 232 -38.80 -20.10 -2.32
N LYS A 233 -38.19 -19.63 -3.37
CA LYS A 233 -37.51 -18.31 -3.42
C LYS A 233 -38.49 -17.13 -3.39
N ASP A 234 -39.76 -17.33 -3.69
CA ASP A 234 -40.81 -16.31 -3.58
C ASP A 234 -41.09 -15.89 -2.13
N ASN A 235 -40.70 -16.72 -1.17
CA ASN A 235 -40.82 -16.41 0.26
C ASN A 235 -39.73 -15.49 0.81
N TYR A 236 -38.66 -15.27 0.04
CA TYR A 236 -37.57 -14.39 0.48
C TYR A 236 -37.81 -12.94 0.11
N ARG A 237 -37.44 -12.06 1.00
CA ARG A 237 -37.39 -10.61 0.77
C ARG A 237 -36.13 -10.00 1.43
N ILE A 238 -35.58 -8.98 0.82
CA ILE A 238 -34.46 -8.22 1.36
C ILE A 238 -34.94 -6.82 1.68
N VAL A 239 -34.72 -6.39 2.92
CA VAL A 239 -34.99 -5.03 3.38
C VAL A 239 -33.64 -4.34 3.60
N THR A 240 -33.38 -3.26 2.87
CA THR A 240 -32.11 -2.53 3.00
C THR A 240 -32.35 -1.09 3.45
N GLN A 241 -31.54 -0.64 4.40
CA GLN A 241 -31.44 0.74 4.82
C GLN A 241 -30.10 1.34 4.38
N ILE A 242 -30.14 2.44 3.66
CA ILE A 242 -28.96 3.24 3.37
C ILE A 242 -28.79 4.25 4.50
N LYS A 243 -27.60 4.25 5.14
CA LYS A 243 -27.22 5.17 6.22
C LYS A 243 -26.08 6.08 5.76
N ASP A 244 -26.15 7.32 6.20
CA ASP A 244 -25.05 8.28 6.00
C ASP A 244 -23.89 8.03 7.01
N LYS A 245 -22.83 8.84 6.89
CA LYS A 245 -21.63 8.80 7.77
C LYS A 245 -21.94 8.94 9.27
N ASN A 246 -23.11 9.48 9.64
CA ASN A 246 -23.56 9.66 11.04
C ASN A 246 -24.48 8.52 11.50
N GLY A 247 -24.73 7.49 10.66
CA GLY A 247 -25.63 6.40 10.96
C GLY A 247 -27.11 6.73 10.76
N LYS A 248 -27.44 7.92 10.21
CA LYS A 248 -28.83 8.29 9.92
C LYS A 248 -29.33 7.59 8.67
N VAL A 249 -30.49 6.95 8.75
CA VAL A 249 -31.17 6.35 7.60
C VAL A 249 -31.60 7.46 6.63
N VAL A 250 -31.08 7.41 5.41
CA VAL A 250 -31.36 8.38 4.32
C VAL A 250 -32.22 7.79 3.22
N ALA A 251 -32.30 6.45 3.11
CA ALA A 251 -33.22 5.77 2.22
C ALA A 251 -33.51 4.36 2.76
N THR A 252 -34.68 3.82 2.43
CA THR A 252 -35.07 2.44 2.76
C THR A 252 -35.80 1.84 1.56
N GLY A 253 -35.48 0.58 1.25
CA GLY A 253 -36.09 -0.17 0.18
C GLY A 253 -36.37 -1.61 0.59
N GLU A 254 -37.42 -2.15 0.03
CA GLU A 254 -37.76 -3.56 0.12
C GLU A 254 -37.91 -4.10 -1.29
N ASN A 255 -37.45 -5.30 -1.53
CA ASN A 255 -37.63 -5.97 -2.80
C ASN A 255 -37.98 -7.46 -2.61
N LYS A 256 -38.69 -8.01 -3.57
CA LYS A 256 -38.88 -9.45 -3.75
C LYS A 256 -37.97 -9.90 -4.88
N LEU A 257 -37.70 -11.21 -4.91
CA LEU A 257 -36.86 -11.86 -5.92
C LEU A 257 -37.28 -11.49 -7.34
N SER A 258 -36.32 -11.19 -8.21
CA SER A 258 -36.53 -11.00 -9.63
C SER A 258 -36.93 -12.34 -10.28
N VAL A 259 -37.92 -12.30 -11.17
CA VAL A 259 -38.41 -13.48 -11.92
C VAL A 259 -37.38 -14.01 -12.93
N PHE A 260 -36.33 -13.21 -13.23
CA PHE A 260 -35.36 -13.51 -14.31
C PHE A 260 -34.06 -14.13 -13.81
N ASP A 261 -33.68 -13.93 -12.54
CA ASP A 261 -32.48 -14.50 -11.95
C ASP A 261 -32.77 -15.08 -10.57
N ASN A 262 -32.71 -16.37 -10.48
CA ASN A 262 -33.07 -17.15 -9.30
C ASN A 262 -32.24 -16.88 -8.03
N ALA A 263 -31.19 -16.05 -8.08
CA ALA A 263 -30.31 -15.80 -6.94
C ALA A 263 -29.97 -14.32 -6.73
N LEU A 264 -30.51 -13.41 -7.55
CA LEU A 264 -30.19 -12.00 -7.54
C LEU A 264 -31.40 -11.14 -7.18
N PHE A 265 -31.22 -10.25 -6.20
CA PHE A 265 -32.16 -9.20 -5.83
C PHE A 265 -31.62 -7.86 -6.28
N GLU A 266 -32.46 -7.03 -6.86
CA GLU A 266 -32.11 -5.68 -7.27
C GLU A 266 -32.95 -4.65 -6.53
N GLN A 267 -32.33 -3.65 -5.94
CA GLN A 267 -32.96 -2.56 -5.22
C GLN A 267 -32.45 -1.22 -5.72
N GLU A 268 -33.32 -0.23 -5.77
CA GLU A 268 -32.98 1.13 -6.14
C GLU A 268 -33.37 2.11 -5.03
N PHE A 269 -32.49 3.05 -4.73
CA PHE A 269 -32.69 4.04 -3.68
C PHE A 269 -32.41 5.44 -4.24
N ALA A 270 -33.14 6.43 -3.75
CA ALA A 270 -32.86 7.84 -4.00
C ALA A 270 -32.31 8.48 -2.71
N VAL A 271 -31.07 8.90 -2.75
CA VAL A 271 -30.40 9.62 -1.66
C VAL A 271 -30.46 11.11 -1.99
N ALA A 272 -31.17 11.89 -1.17
CA ALA A 272 -31.30 13.34 -1.37
C ALA A 272 -30.06 14.08 -0.86
N ASN A 273 -29.59 15.09 -1.64
CA ASN A 273 -28.44 15.92 -1.32
C ASN A 273 -27.23 15.07 -0.90
N PRO A 274 -26.70 14.20 -1.78
CA PRO A 274 -25.64 13.27 -1.42
C PRO A 274 -24.32 14.01 -1.14
N GLU A 275 -23.61 13.58 -0.12
CA GLU A 275 -22.20 13.94 0.06
C GLU A 275 -21.32 13.00 -0.77
N LEU A 276 -20.51 13.55 -1.66
CA LEU A 276 -19.74 12.74 -2.61
C LEU A 276 -18.39 12.35 -2.03
N TRP A 277 -17.98 11.12 -2.30
CA TRP A 277 -16.63 10.65 -2.00
C TRP A 277 -15.60 11.27 -2.94
N SER A 278 -14.53 11.80 -2.38
CA SER A 278 -13.33 12.24 -3.10
C SER A 278 -12.10 12.16 -2.18
N PRO A 279 -10.86 12.31 -2.70
CA PRO A 279 -9.66 12.43 -1.86
C PRO A 279 -9.72 13.53 -0.80
N ASP A 280 -10.42 14.62 -1.08
CA ASP A 280 -10.57 15.76 -0.18
C ASP A 280 -11.74 15.58 0.81
N THR A 281 -12.76 14.82 0.41
CA THR A 281 -13.98 14.58 1.19
C THR A 281 -14.37 13.09 1.14
N PRO A 282 -13.70 12.21 1.89
CA PRO A 282 -13.88 10.76 1.81
C PRO A 282 -15.13 10.28 2.57
N VAL A 283 -16.31 10.71 2.10
CA VAL A 283 -17.58 10.37 2.75
C VAL A 283 -18.06 8.98 2.34
N LEU A 284 -18.35 8.16 3.35
CA LEU A 284 -18.83 6.80 3.19
C LEU A 284 -20.29 6.67 3.64
N TYR A 285 -21.02 5.81 2.96
CA TYR A 285 -22.34 5.34 3.28
C TYR A 285 -22.32 3.86 3.62
N THR A 286 -23.37 3.39 4.25
CA THR A 286 -23.54 2.00 4.62
C THR A 286 -24.91 1.50 4.14
N ALA A 287 -24.93 0.38 3.43
CA ALA A 287 -26.16 -0.37 3.12
C ALA A 287 -26.29 -1.55 4.10
N GLU A 288 -27.25 -1.51 4.99
CA GLU A 288 -27.57 -2.60 5.91
C GLU A 288 -28.75 -3.40 5.33
N SER A 289 -28.47 -4.62 4.90
CA SER A 289 -29.41 -5.52 4.25
C SER A 289 -29.83 -6.64 5.19
N LYS A 290 -31.14 -6.84 5.36
CA LYS A 290 -31.76 -7.92 6.14
C LYS A 290 -32.51 -8.85 5.22
N VAL A 291 -32.15 -10.12 5.28
CA VAL A 291 -32.82 -11.20 4.51
C VAL A 291 -33.88 -11.87 5.37
N TYR A 292 -35.08 -11.97 4.87
CA TYR A 292 -36.19 -12.64 5.53
C TYR A 292 -36.76 -13.78 4.70
N GLU A 293 -37.06 -14.88 5.36
CA GLU A 293 -37.93 -15.94 4.83
C GLU A 293 -39.30 -15.84 5.52
N GLY A 294 -40.31 -15.37 4.80
CA GLY A 294 -41.57 -14.94 5.43
C GLY A 294 -41.33 -13.80 6.41
N ASN A 295 -41.54 -14.07 7.69
CA ASN A 295 -41.25 -13.12 8.78
C ASN A 295 -39.99 -13.45 9.60
N THR A 296 -39.31 -14.53 9.25
CA THR A 296 -38.10 -14.98 9.97
C THR A 296 -36.86 -14.31 9.39
N LEU A 297 -36.10 -13.62 10.21
CA LEU A 297 -34.80 -13.08 9.83
C LEU A 297 -33.79 -14.22 9.61
N LYS A 298 -33.16 -14.25 8.45
CA LYS A 298 -32.19 -15.27 8.04
C LYS A 298 -30.77 -14.75 7.98
N ASP A 299 -30.55 -13.47 7.59
CA ASP A 299 -29.24 -12.89 7.49
C ASP A 299 -29.26 -11.37 7.66
N GLU A 300 -28.13 -10.82 8.12
CA GLU A 300 -27.85 -9.40 8.16
C GLU A 300 -26.47 -9.17 7.51
N TYR A 301 -26.41 -8.29 6.52
CA TYR A 301 -25.17 -7.99 5.79
C TYR A 301 -24.97 -6.49 5.64
N THR A 302 -23.73 -6.05 5.91
CA THR A 302 -23.36 -4.65 5.82
C THR A 302 -22.42 -4.43 4.65
N THR A 303 -22.74 -3.46 3.79
CA THR A 303 -21.90 -3.05 2.66
C THR A 303 -21.54 -1.58 2.81
N ARG A 304 -20.24 -1.26 2.93
CA ARG A 304 -19.75 0.12 2.87
C ARG A 304 -19.57 0.53 1.41
N PHE A 305 -19.89 1.78 1.09
CA PHE A 305 -19.70 2.34 -0.25
C PHE A 305 -19.60 3.86 -0.22
N GLY A 306 -19.20 4.45 -1.34
CA GLY A 306 -19.20 5.90 -1.54
C GLY A 306 -20.02 6.28 -2.76
N ILE A 307 -20.59 7.48 -2.75
CA ILE A 307 -21.32 8.04 -3.90
C ILE A 307 -20.35 8.93 -4.67
N ARG A 308 -20.10 8.60 -5.93
CA ARG A 308 -19.20 9.36 -6.82
C ARG A 308 -19.47 9.08 -8.28
N THR A 309 -18.91 9.91 -9.16
CA THR A 309 -18.86 9.65 -10.61
C THR A 309 -17.41 9.56 -11.09
N LEU A 310 -17.15 8.64 -12.02
CA LEU A 310 -15.90 8.51 -12.73
C LEU A 310 -16.16 8.65 -14.23
N GLU A 311 -15.39 9.45 -14.91
CA GLU A 311 -15.53 9.64 -16.34
C GLU A 311 -14.16 9.79 -17.00
N ILE A 312 -13.92 9.05 -18.08
CA ILE A 312 -12.79 9.25 -18.99
C ILE A 312 -13.31 9.91 -20.26
N VAL A 313 -12.80 11.10 -20.55
CA VAL A 313 -13.22 11.85 -21.73
C VAL A 313 -12.06 11.94 -22.72
N PRO A 314 -12.18 11.31 -23.92
CA PRO A 314 -11.14 11.34 -24.94
C PRO A 314 -10.60 12.77 -25.20
N GLY A 315 -9.29 12.92 -25.15
CA GLY A 315 -8.60 14.18 -25.37
C GLY A 315 -8.75 15.24 -24.27
N LYS A 316 -9.60 14.99 -23.25
CA LYS A 316 -9.89 15.96 -22.19
C LYS A 316 -9.39 15.54 -20.81
N GLY A 317 -9.35 14.23 -20.52
CA GLY A 317 -8.80 13.74 -19.25
C GLY A 317 -9.72 12.84 -18.43
N PHE A 318 -9.34 12.63 -17.17
CA PHE A 318 -10.10 11.92 -16.17
C PHE A 318 -10.85 12.90 -15.27
N PHE A 319 -12.14 12.62 -15.05
CA PHE A 319 -13.01 13.44 -14.21
C PHE A 319 -13.55 12.62 -13.03
N LEU A 320 -13.35 13.14 -11.82
CA LEU A 320 -13.95 12.66 -10.59
C LEU A 320 -15.01 13.67 -10.14
N ASN A 321 -16.26 13.23 -10.02
CA ASN A 321 -17.39 14.10 -9.66
C ASN A 321 -17.50 15.34 -10.58
N GLY A 322 -17.25 15.17 -11.87
CA GLY A 322 -17.27 16.26 -12.86
C GLY A 322 -16.07 17.21 -12.81
N LYS A 323 -15.12 17.02 -11.88
CA LYS A 323 -13.90 17.82 -11.75
C LYS A 323 -12.74 17.14 -12.47
N LEU A 324 -12.10 17.85 -13.40
CA LEU A 324 -10.86 17.38 -14.04
C LEU A 324 -9.82 17.07 -12.97
N THR A 325 -9.34 15.82 -12.94
CA THR A 325 -8.42 15.32 -11.94
C THR A 325 -7.23 14.66 -12.62
N LYS A 326 -6.02 14.94 -12.15
CA LYS A 326 -4.82 14.24 -12.58
C LYS A 326 -4.30 13.37 -11.45
N PHE A 327 -3.83 12.17 -11.79
CA PHE A 327 -3.17 11.31 -10.83
C PHE A 327 -1.80 11.89 -10.45
N LYS A 328 -1.62 12.11 -9.17
CA LYS A 328 -0.36 12.38 -8.49
C LYS A 328 -0.08 11.14 -7.65
N GLY A 329 0.22 10.05 -8.33
CA GLY A 329 0.22 8.73 -7.76
C GLY A 329 1.62 8.19 -7.50
N VAL A 330 1.69 7.15 -6.66
CA VAL A 330 2.88 6.33 -6.45
C VAL A 330 2.54 4.86 -6.62
N CYS A 331 3.50 4.07 -7.07
CA CYS A 331 3.48 2.62 -6.98
C CYS A 331 3.98 2.20 -5.60
N ASN A 332 3.31 1.26 -4.95
CA ASN A 332 3.77 0.67 -3.69
C ASN A 332 3.71 -0.85 -3.74
N HIS A 333 4.77 -1.50 -3.31
CA HIS A 333 4.71 -2.90 -2.91
C HIS A 333 3.96 -3.04 -1.58
N HIS A 334 3.57 -4.27 -1.24
CA HIS A 334 2.72 -4.54 -0.08
C HIS A 334 3.47 -4.65 1.24
N ASP A 335 4.81 -4.73 1.23
CA ASP A 335 5.58 -4.79 2.47
C ASP A 335 5.54 -3.47 3.25
N LEU A 336 5.63 -3.59 4.55
CA LEU A 336 5.62 -2.49 5.51
C LEU A 336 7.03 -2.19 6.05
N GLY A 337 8.05 -2.32 5.18
CA GLY A 337 9.45 -2.14 5.54
C GLY A 337 9.89 -3.14 6.62
N PRO A 338 10.34 -2.68 7.80
CA PRO A 338 10.85 -3.56 8.84
C PRO A 338 9.81 -4.52 9.46
N LEU A 339 8.54 -4.34 9.16
CA LEU A 339 7.46 -5.21 9.61
C LEU A 339 7.19 -6.37 8.63
N GLY A 340 7.77 -6.32 7.43
CA GLY A 340 7.58 -7.32 6.39
C GLY A 340 6.22 -7.25 5.72
N GLY A 341 5.72 -8.39 5.24
CA GLY A 341 4.42 -8.50 4.57
C GLY A 341 3.23 -8.59 5.52
N ALA A 342 3.45 -8.86 6.82
CA ALA A 342 2.36 -8.99 7.80
C ALA A 342 1.59 -7.68 7.95
N VAL A 343 0.31 -7.71 7.60
CA VAL A 343 -0.55 -6.53 7.57
C VAL A 343 -0.69 -5.89 8.96
N ASN A 344 -0.65 -4.56 9.00
CA ASN A 344 -0.87 -3.78 10.22
C ASN A 344 -1.50 -2.43 9.90
N ASP A 345 -2.67 -2.16 10.47
CA ASP A 345 -3.46 -0.94 10.23
C ASP A 345 -2.69 0.35 10.53
N ALA A 346 -1.97 0.38 11.66
CA ALA A 346 -1.25 1.59 12.07
C ALA A 346 -0.14 1.95 11.08
N ALA A 347 0.57 0.93 10.54
CA ALA A 347 1.61 1.10 9.54
C ALA A 347 1.04 1.57 8.20
N ILE A 348 -0.07 0.95 7.74
CA ILE A 348 -0.77 1.34 6.52
C ILE A 348 -1.26 2.78 6.61
N HIS A 349 -1.95 3.13 7.69
CA HIS A 349 -2.43 4.51 7.92
C HIS A 349 -1.28 5.52 7.96
N ARG A 350 -0.12 5.14 8.54
CA ARG A 350 1.08 5.98 8.52
C ARG A 350 1.58 6.21 7.10
N GLN A 351 1.70 5.16 6.29
CA GLN A 351 2.13 5.30 4.89
C GLN A 351 1.20 6.26 4.12
N ILE A 352 -0.11 6.09 4.25
CA ILE A 352 -1.09 6.96 3.58
C ILE A 352 -0.97 8.41 4.08
N ARG A 353 -0.80 8.65 5.38
CA ARG A 353 -0.60 10.01 5.93
C ARG A 353 0.63 10.68 5.32
N ILE A 354 1.77 9.99 5.25
CA ILE A 354 3.00 10.52 4.66
C ILE A 354 2.81 10.86 3.19
N LEU A 355 2.13 10.00 2.44
CA LEU A 355 1.84 10.25 1.02
C LEU A 355 0.89 11.43 0.83
N LYS A 356 -0.14 11.57 1.66
CA LYS A 356 -1.07 12.70 1.60
C LYS A 356 -0.38 14.02 1.95
N ASP A 357 0.50 14.03 2.95
CA ASP A 357 1.31 15.21 3.29
C ASP A 357 2.21 15.63 2.12
N MET A 358 2.72 14.69 1.36
CA MET A 358 3.45 14.96 0.12
C MET A 358 2.57 15.55 -1.00
N GLY A 359 1.24 15.45 -0.88
CA GLY A 359 0.28 15.86 -1.91
C GLY A 359 -0.08 14.75 -2.91
N CYS A 360 0.27 13.51 -2.59
CA CYS A 360 -0.13 12.32 -3.34
C CYS A 360 -1.64 12.11 -3.19
N ASN A 361 -2.32 11.74 -4.29
CA ASN A 361 -3.76 11.48 -4.31
C ASN A 361 -4.13 10.07 -4.78
N ALA A 362 -3.15 9.25 -5.17
CA ALA A 362 -3.41 7.90 -5.69
C ALA A 362 -2.26 6.92 -5.39
N ILE A 363 -2.61 5.64 -5.23
CA ILE A 363 -1.65 4.52 -5.10
C ILE A 363 -1.98 3.48 -6.17
N ARG A 364 -0.95 2.97 -6.86
CA ARG A 364 -1.00 1.73 -7.64
C ARG A 364 -0.45 0.60 -6.80
N THR A 365 -1.23 -0.48 -6.65
CA THR A 365 -0.82 -1.65 -5.87
C THR A 365 0.07 -2.57 -6.72
N SER A 366 1.35 -2.30 -6.70
CA SER A 366 2.34 -2.98 -7.56
C SER A 366 2.87 -4.25 -6.91
N HIS A 367 2.99 -5.33 -7.60
CA HIS A 367 2.30 -5.72 -8.84
C HIS A 367 1.37 -6.89 -8.49
N ASN A 368 0.47 -6.67 -7.55
CA ASN A 368 -0.36 -7.72 -6.94
C ASN A 368 -1.59 -7.14 -6.24
N MET A 369 -2.50 -8.04 -5.85
CA MET A 369 -3.74 -7.70 -5.19
C MET A 369 -3.51 -7.15 -3.78
N PRO A 370 -4.17 -6.05 -3.39
CA PRO A 370 -3.98 -5.39 -2.09
C PRO A 370 -4.60 -6.19 -0.94
N ALA A 371 -4.18 -5.85 0.27
CA ALA A 371 -4.88 -6.26 1.49
C ALA A 371 -6.17 -5.44 1.69
N PRO A 372 -7.23 -6.02 2.30
CA PRO A 372 -8.46 -5.29 2.61
C PRO A 372 -8.20 -4.03 3.42
N GLU A 373 -7.31 -4.08 4.40
CA GLU A 373 -6.97 -2.96 5.28
C GLU A 373 -6.40 -1.76 4.52
N LEU A 374 -5.64 -1.99 3.43
CA LEU A 374 -5.17 -0.91 2.58
C LEU A 374 -6.32 -0.25 1.82
N VAL A 375 -7.23 -1.05 1.28
CA VAL A 375 -8.38 -0.54 0.51
C VAL A 375 -9.33 0.24 1.42
N GLU A 376 -9.62 -0.29 2.61
CA GLU A 376 -10.46 0.37 3.61
C GLU A 376 -9.84 1.68 4.12
N ALA A 377 -8.54 1.69 4.42
CA ALA A 377 -7.83 2.89 4.82
C ALA A 377 -7.84 3.96 3.70
N CYS A 378 -7.73 3.56 2.44
CA CYS A 378 -7.84 4.47 1.29
C CYS A 378 -9.25 5.04 1.14
N ASP A 379 -10.30 4.23 1.38
CA ASP A 379 -11.68 4.69 1.40
C ASP A 379 -11.91 5.75 2.47
N GLU A 380 -11.39 5.52 3.69
CA GLU A 380 -11.57 6.38 4.86
C GLU A 380 -10.74 7.65 4.82
N MET A 381 -9.53 7.56 4.31
CA MET A 381 -8.57 8.67 4.30
C MET A 381 -8.60 9.47 3.00
N GLY A 382 -9.31 9.02 1.98
CA GLY A 382 -9.38 9.70 0.68
C GLY A 382 -8.09 9.54 -0.12
N MET A 383 -7.80 8.32 -0.55
CA MET A 383 -6.70 8.00 -1.45
C MET A 383 -7.24 7.16 -2.60
N MET A 384 -7.12 7.61 -3.84
CA MET A 384 -7.55 6.83 -5.01
C MET A 384 -6.65 5.60 -5.17
N LEU A 385 -7.22 4.51 -5.68
CA LEU A 385 -6.49 3.28 -5.97
C LEU A 385 -6.62 2.89 -7.44
N MET A 386 -5.49 2.56 -8.05
CA MET A 386 -5.38 1.71 -9.22
C MET A 386 -4.97 0.32 -8.73
N VAL A 387 -5.95 -0.58 -8.66
CA VAL A 387 -5.73 -1.92 -8.11
C VAL A 387 -5.21 -2.84 -9.21
N GLU A 388 -4.01 -3.37 -8.99
CA GLU A 388 -3.36 -4.28 -9.92
C GLU A 388 -3.49 -5.72 -9.48
N SER A 389 -3.63 -6.62 -10.48
CA SER A 389 -3.85 -8.04 -10.23
C SER A 389 -2.59 -8.89 -10.36
N PHE A 390 -1.83 -8.73 -11.46
CA PHE A 390 -0.75 -9.66 -11.83
C PHE A 390 0.48 -8.94 -12.38
N ASP A 391 1.68 -9.46 -12.05
CA ASP A 391 2.95 -9.00 -12.64
C ASP A 391 3.27 -9.74 -13.95
N GLU A 392 2.79 -10.95 -14.12
CA GLU A 392 2.98 -11.76 -15.34
C GLU A 392 1.70 -12.51 -15.71
N TRP A 393 1.61 -12.96 -16.98
CA TRP A 393 0.50 -13.77 -17.45
C TRP A 393 0.98 -15.17 -17.84
N LYS A 394 0.85 -15.55 -19.13
CA LYS A 394 1.28 -16.87 -19.64
C LYS A 394 2.76 -16.97 -19.89
N SER A 395 3.40 -15.88 -20.22
CA SER A 395 4.83 -15.83 -20.44
C SER A 395 5.54 -15.50 -19.13
N ALA A 396 6.51 -16.32 -18.76
CA ALA A 396 7.22 -16.24 -17.49
C ALA A 396 8.11 -15.00 -17.38
N LYS A 397 8.11 -14.36 -16.22
CA LYS A 397 9.15 -13.44 -15.75
C LYS A 397 10.06 -14.12 -14.73
N MET A 398 9.48 -14.97 -13.88
CA MET A 398 10.17 -15.68 -12.80
C MET A 398 9.95 -17.17 -12.95
N ALA A 399 10.90 -17.99 -12.47
CA ALA A 399 10.85 -19.45 -12.61
C ALA A 399 9.60 -20.08 -11.98
N ASN A 400 9.17 -19.57 -10.83
CA ASN A 400 7.99 -20.02 -10.09
C ASN A 400 6.90 -18.95 -10.01
N GLY A 401 6.75 -18.16 -11.08
CA GLY A 401 5.77 -17.10 -11.18
C GLY A 401 4.36 -17.58 -11.50
N TYR A 402 3.45 -16.61 -11.64
CA TYR A 402 2.02 -16.84 -11.87
C TYR A 402 1.70 -17.60 -13.18
N HIS A 403 2.60 -17.54 -14.17
CA HIS A 403 2.44 -18.24 -15.45
C HIS A 403 2.14 -19.73 -15.29
N LYS A 404 2.64 -20.38 -14.23
CA LYS A 404 2.42 -21.80 -13.97
C LYS A 404 0.96 -22.15 -13.67
N ILE A 405 0.23 -21.21 -13.13
CA ILE A 405 -1.16 -21.40 -12.70
C ILE A 405 -2.17 -20.57 -13.50
N PHE A 406 -1.71 -19.72 -14.42
CA PHE A 406 -2.52 -18.75 -15.14
C PHE A 406 -3.77 -19.36 -15.77
N ASP A 407 -3.63 -20.43 -16.55
CA ASP A 407 -4.75 -21.01 -17.32
C ASP A 407 -5.88 -21.56 -16.44
N GLU A 408 -5.56 -22.04 -15.24
CA GLU A 408 -6.56 -22.60 -14.32
C GLU A 408 -7.14 -21.53 -13.37
N TRP A 409 -6.33 -20.54 -12.96
CA TRP A 409 -6.66 -19.70 -11.81
C TRP A 409 -6.99 -18.26 -12.16
N VAL A 410 -6.60 -17.75 -13.32
CA VAL A 410 -6.73 -16.32 -13.66
C VAL A 410 -8.16 -15.80 -13.57
N GLU A 411 -9.15 -16.57 -14.02
CA GLU A 411 -10.55 -16.16 -13.94
C GLU A 411 -11.08 -16.18 -12.51
N LYS A 412 -10.69 -17.20 -11.72
CA LYS A 412 -11.06 -17.32 -10.30
C LYS A 412 -10.46 -16.16 -9.50
N ASP A 413 -9.17 -15.90 -9.70
CA ASP A 413 -8.44 -14.85 -9.00
C ASP A 413 -8.96 -13.45 -9.33
N LEU A 414 -9.13 -13.13 -10.60
CA LEU A 414 -9.60 -11.81 -11.01
C LEU A 414 -11.07 -11.58 -10.62
N THR A 415 -11.92 -12.62 -10.71
CA THR A 415 -13.31 -12.54 -10.25
C THR A 415 -13.39 -12.27 -8.75
N ASN A 416 -12.60 -12.99 -7.93
CA ASN A 416 -12.57 -12.78 -6.49
C ASN A 416 -12.08 -11.37 -6.13
N LEU A 417 -11.01 -10.90 -6.75
CA LEU A 417 -10.49 -9.54 -6.55
C LEU A 417 -11.58 -8.49 -6.77
N ILE A 418 -12.26 -8.56 -7.92
CA ILE A 418 -13.24 -7.54 -8.29
C ILE A 418 -14.46 -7.61 -7.39
N ARG A 419 -15.00 -8.80 -7.14
CA ARG A 419 -16.16 -8.98 -6.25
C ARG A 419 -15.88 -8.51 -4.83
N HIS A 420 -14.68 -8.75 -4.32
CA HIS A 420 -14.29 -8.30 -3.00
C HIS A 420 -14.31 -6.76 -2.91
N TYR A 421 -13.77 -6.08 -3.91
CA TYR A 421 -13.50 -4.65 -3.79
C TYR A 421 -14.38 -3.72 -4.64
N ARG A 422 -15.29 -4.22 -5.47
CA ARG A 422 -16.12 -3.39 -6.36
C ARG A 422 -17.02 -2.37 -5.66
N ASN A 423 -17.23 -2.48 -4.35
CA ASN A 423 -18.01 -1.53 -3.56
C ASN A 423 -17.15 -0.39 -2.98
N ASN A 424 -15.82 -0.50 -3.00
CA ASN A 424 -14.91 0.46 -2.41
C ASN A 424 -14.74 1.69 -3.32
N PRO A 425 -15.09 2.91 -2.84
CA PRO A 425 -15.07 4.10 -3.69
C PRO A 425 -13.65 4.59 -4.02
N SER A 426 -12.65 4.25 -3.23
CA SER A 426 -11.25 4.61 -3.49
C SER A 426 -10.73 3.98 -4.80
N ILE A 427 -11.21 2.81 -5.18
CA ILE A 427 -10.79 2.15 -6.41
C ILE A 427 -11.41 2.87 -7.60
N VAL A 428 -10.57 3.49 -8.42
CA VAL A 428 -10.98 4.26 -9.60
C VAL A 428 -10.60 3.59 -10.91
N MET A 429 -9.75 2.55 -10.86
CA MET A 429 -9.25 1.84 -12.04
C MET A 429 -8.79 0.43 -11.67
N TRP A 430 -9.06 -0.55 -12.55
CA TRP A 430 -8.49 -1.88 -12.47
C TRP A 430 -7.26 -1.97 -13.38
N CYS A 431 -6.17 -2.55 -12.89
CA CYS A 431 -4.96 -2.82 -13.66
C CYS A 431 -4.76 -4.34 -13.79
N ILE A 432 -4.75 -4.84 -15.02
CA ILE A 432 -4.76 -6.29 -15.28
C ILE A 432 -3.38 -6.91 -15.45
N GLY A 433 -2.32 -6.13 -15.46
CA GLY A 433 -0.97 -6.66 -15.60
C GLY A 433 0.10 -5.59 -15.67
N ASN A 434 1.34 -6.00 -15.39
CA ASN A 434 2.52 -5.16 -15.44
C ASN A 434 3.55 -5.73 -16.40
N GLU A 435 3.94 -4.96 -17.43
CA GLU A 435 5.09 -5.25 -18.31
C GLU A 435 5.18 -6.71 -18.74
N VAL A 436 4.00 -7.31 -19.00
CA VAL A 436 3.91 -8.75 -19.28
C VAL A 436 4.71 -9.12 -20.53
N PRO A 437 5.52 -10.19 -20.55
CA PRO A 437 6.27 -10.58 -21.74
C PRO A 437 5.37 -10.90 -22.94
N ASP A 438 4.10 -11.21 -22.70
CA ASP A 438 3.08 -11.43 -23.73
C ASP A 438 2.87 -10.22 -24.66
N GLN A 439 3.25 -9.00 -24.24
CA GLN A 439 3.20 -7.79 -25.07
C GLN A 439 4.07 -7.90 -26.34
N TRP A 440 5.11 -8.73 -26.30
CA TRP A 440 6.03 -8.98 -27.42
C TRP A 440 5.54 -10.08 -28.37
N ASN A 441 4.62 -10.91 -27.91
CA ASN A 441 4.14 -12.10 -28.63
C ASN A 441 2.98 -11.80 -29.59
N GLY A 442 3.06 -10.72 -30.37
CA GLY A 442 2.12 -10.41 -31.45
C GLY A 442 0.64 -10.62 -31.06
N ASN A 443 0.05 -11.73 -31.48
CA ASN A 443 -1.38 -11.98 -31.35
C ASN A 443 -1.86 -12.43 -29.96
N ASN A 444 -0.97 -12.84 -29.04
CA ASN A 444 -1.41 -13.32 -27.73
C ASN A 444 -1.71 -12.17 -26.78
N GLY A 445 -0.87 -11.16 -26.71
CA GLY A 445 -1.06 -10.01 -25.82
C GLY A 445 -2.43 -9.35 -25.98
N PRO A 446 -2.86 -8.93 -27.18
CA PRO A 446 -4.18 -8.34 -27.40
C PRO A 446 -5.35 -9.25 -27.00
N LYS A 447 -5.24 -10.58 -27.24
CA LYS A 447 -6.29 -11.55 -26.85
C LYS A 447 -6.39 -11.70 -25.34
N LEU A 448 -5.25 -11.82 -24.65
CA LEU A 448 -5.21 -11.93 -23.21
C LEU A 448 -5.71 -10.64 -22.55
N SER A 449 -5.28 -9.47 -23.04
CA SER A 449 -5.78 -8.18 -22.59
C SER A 449 -7.30 -8.08 -22.71
N ARG A 450 -7.85 -8.50 -23.85
CA ARG A 450 -9.31 -8.51 -24.08
C ARG A 450 -10.01 -9.44 -23.08
N MET A 451 -9.52 -10.66 -22.93
CA MET A 451 -10.10 -11.64 -22.01
C MET A 451 -10.14 -11.12 -20.58
N LEU A 452 -9.04 -10.57 -20.09
CA LEU A 452 -8.95 -10.06 -18.73
C LEU A 452 -9.82 -8.81 -18.51
N GLN A 453 -9.82 -7.89 -19.49
CA GLN A 453 -10.72 -6.73 -19.45
C GLN A 453 -12.21 -7.14 -19.46
N ASP A 454 -12.58 -8.15 -20.27
CA ASP A 454 -13.97 -8.64 -20.31
C ASP A 454 -14.38 -9.25 -18.97
N ILE A 455 -13.48 -9.92 -18.24
CA ILE A 455 -13.74 -10.37 -16.86
C ILE A 455 -13.98 -9.17 -15.93
N CYS A 456 -13.13 -8.13 -16.02
CA CYS A 456 -13.32 -6.92 -15.22
C CYS A 456 -14.66 -6.25 -15.50
N HIS A 457 -15.02 -6.05 -16.75
CA HIS A 457 -16.30 -5.43 -17.13
C HIS A 457 -17.52 -6.28 -16.80
N ARG A 458 -17.39 -7.61 -16.81
CA ARG A 458 -18.48 -8.51 -16.38
C ARG A 458 -18.79 -8.33 -14.90
N GLU A 459 -17.75 -8.22 -14.06
CA GLU A 459 -17.92 -8.13 -12.61
C GLU A 459 -18.12 -6.68 -12.12
N ASP A 460 -17.56 -5.70 -12.85
CA ASP A 460 -17.68 -4.27 -12.55
C ASP A 460 -17.53 -3.39 -13.81
N PRO A 461 -18.61 -3.11 -14.54
CA PRO A 461 -18.58 -2.26 -15.73
C PRO A 461 -18.44 -0.74 -15.41
N THR A 462 -18.31 -0.35 -14.14
CA THR A 462 -18.29 1.08 -13.74
C THR A 462 -16.91 1.69 -13.67
N ARG A 463 -15.87 0.88 -13.72
CA ARG A 463 -14.48 1.33 -13.65
C ARG A 463 -13.72 1.00 -14.92
N PRO A 464 -12.88 1.94 -15.40
CA PRO A 464 -12.00 1.67 -16.53
C PRO A 464 -10.93 0.64 -16.17
N VAL A 465 -10.43 -0.05 -17.20
CA VAL A 465 -9.38 -1.05 -17.13
C VAL A 465 -8.14 -0.55 -17.85
N THR A 466 -6.98 -0.76 -17.23
CA THR A 466 -5.65 -0.45 -17.78
C THR A 466 -4.67 -1.60 -17.57
N GLN A 467 -3.47 -1.46 -18.09
CA GLN A 467 -2.30 -2.26 -17.74
C GLN A 467 -1.03 -1.43 -17.89
N GLY A 468 0.04 -1.79 -17.17
CA GLY A 468 1.36 -1.18 -17.32
C GLY A 468 2.11 -1.77 -18.51
N MET A 469 2.47 -0.96 -19.50
CA MET A 469 3.12 -1.40 -20.74
C MET A 469 4.44 -0.65 -20.94
N ASP A 470 5.58 -1.35 -20.99
CA ASP A 470 6.91 -0.76 -21.17
C ASP A 470 7.44 -0.80 -22.61
N ALA A 471 6.74 -1.47 -23.51
CA ALA A 471 7.08 -1.63 -24.92
C ALA A 471 6.13 -0.84 -25.86
N PRO A 472 6.13 0.51 -25.80
CA PRO A 472 5.10 1.34 -26.43
C PRO A 472 4.97 1.10 -27.94
N ASP A 473 6.07 0.89 -28.65
CA ASP A 473 6.01 0.65 -30.10
C ASP A 473 5.37 -0.72 -30.43
N ALA A 474 5.67 -1.76 -29.65
CA ALA A 474 5.08 -3.09 -29.84
C ALA A 474 3.58 -3.09 -29.54
N VAL A 475 3.16 -2.56 -28.40
CA VAL A 475 1.75 -2.60 -27.93
C VAL A 475 0.83 -1.67 -28.73
N VAL A 476 1.36 -0.60 -29.30
CA VAL A 476 0.61 0.25 -30.25
C VAL A 476 0.48 -0.44 -31.62
N ASN A 477 1.55 -1.03 -32.13
CA ASN A 477 1.55 -1.68 -33.45
C ASN A 477 0.72 -2.97 -33.49
N ASN A 478 0.66 -3.74 -32.40
CA ASN A 478 -0.15 -4.96 -32.32
C ASN A 478 -1.57 -4.72 -31.78
N ASN A 479 -1.96 -3.48 -31.50
CA ASN A 479 -3.24 -3.04 -30.95
C ASN A 479 -3.51 -3.46 -29.48
N MET A 480 -2.54 -3.94 -28.73
CA MET A 480 -2.73 -4.30 -27.33
C MET A 480 -3.13 -3.08 -26.48
N ALA A 481 -2.47 -1.94 -26.69
CA ALA A 481 -2.80 -0.69 -26.02
C ALA A 481 -4.19 -0.15 -26.40
N ALA A 482 -4.63 -0.40 -27.65
CA ALA A 482 -5.94 0.04 -28.15
C ALA A 482 -7.11 -0.77 -27.57
N VAL A 483 -6.86 -1.96 -27.02
CA VAL A 483 -7.86 -2.79 -26.33
C VAL A 483 -8.28 -2.19 -24.99
N MET A 484 -7.37 -1.53 -24.28
CA MET A 484 -7.60 -1.01 -22.94
C MET A 484 -8.52 0.22 -22.95
N ASP A 485 -9.30 0.40 -21.87
CA ASP A 485 -10.08 1.63 -21.66
C ASP A 485 -9.16 2.84 -21.49
N VAL A 486 -8.02 2.63 -20.80
CA VAL A 486 -6.97 3.62 -20.59
C VAL A 486 -5.63 3.00 -20.99
N ALA A 487 -4.89 3.65 -21.87
CA ALA A 487 -3.54 3.22 -22.23
C ALA A 487 -2.55 3.64 -21.14
N GLY A 488 -2.07 2.67 -20.37
CA GLY A 488 -1.05 2.85 -19.34
C GLY A 488 0.34 2.54 -19.90
N PHE A 489 1.25 3.50 -19.83
CA PHE A 489 2.64 3.31 -20.25
C PHE A 489 3.58 3.40 -19.05
N ASN A 490 4.47 2.45 -18.98
CA ASN A 490 5.59 2.48 -18.06
C ASN A 490 6.75 3.19 -18.72
N TYR A 491 7.16 4.33 -18.15
CA TYR A 491 8.26 5.14 -18.68
C TYR A 491 8.04 5.66 -20.12
N ARG A 492 9.10 6.03 -20.83
CA ARG A 492 9.09 6.47 -22.24
C ARG A 492 8.20 7.70 -22.53
N PRO A 493 8.22 8.76 -21.70
CA PRO A 493 7.35 9.93 -21.93
C PRO A 493 7.57 10.61 -23.27
N HIS A 494 8.76 10.45 -23.90
CA HIS A 494 9.05 10.96 -25.23
C HIS A 494 8.19 10.32 -26.35
N LYS A 495 7.56 9.16 -26.10
CA LYS A 495 6.65 8.48 -27.01
C LYS A 495 5.18 8.94 -26.86
N TYR A 496 4.83 9.65 -25.80
CA TYR A 496 3.46 10.02 -25.50
C TYR A 496 2.77 10.82 -26.65
N PRO A 497 3.40 11.87 -27.26
CA PRO A 497 2.76 12.62 -28.32
C PRO A 497 2.46 11.82 -29.60
N GLU A 498 3.30 10.83 -29.91
CA GLU A 498 3.09 9.94 -31.04
C GLU A 498 1.99 8.92 -30.75
N ASN A 499 2.05 8.28 -29.57
CA ASN A 499 1.10 7.25 -29.17
C ASN A 499 -0.29 7.82 -28.97
N TYR A 500 -0.42 8.99 -28.36
CA TYR A 500 -1.69 9.69 -28.19
C TYR A 500 -2.47 9.83 -29.54
N LYS A 501 -1.76 10.15 -30.63
CA LYS A 501 -2.37 10.32 -31.96
C LYS A 501 -2.85 9.02 -32.57
N LYS A 502 -2.22 7.91 -32.22
CA LYS A 502 -2.51 6.56 -32.75
C LYS A 502 -3.60 5.82 -31.97
N LEU A 503 -3.79 6.16 -30.71
CA LEU A 503 -4.70 5.45 -29.81
C LEU A 503 -6.15 5.96 -29.88
N PRO A 504 -7.14 5.06 -30.01
CA PRO A 504 -8.55 5.47 -30.16
C PRO A 504 -9.11 6.16 -28.90
N GLN A 505 -8.62 5.81 -27.71
CA GLN A 505 -9.06 6.40 -26.44
C GLN A 505 -8.54 7.83 -26.22
N GLN A 506 -7.50 8.25 -26.93
CA GLN A 506 -6.89 9.60 -26.86
C GLN A 506 -6.60 10.07 -25.43
N ILE A 507 -6.15 9.12 -24.58
CA ILE A 507 -5.77 9.31 -23.18
C ILE A 507 -4.52 8.50 -22.92
N ILE A 508 -3.57 9.10 -22.22
CA ILE A 508 -2.36 8.42 -21.73
C ILE A 508 -2.23 8.56 -20.23
N LEU A 509 -1.96 7.44 -19.59
CA LEU A 509 -1.59 7.34 -18.18
C LEU A 509 -0.11 6.94 -18.08
N GLY A 510 0.67 7.65 -17.26
CA GLY A 510 1.96 7.17 -16.77
C GLY A 510 1.71 6.12 -15.69
N SER A 511 1.51 4.86 -16.10
CA SER A 511 1.21 3.78 -15.16
C SER A 511 2.40 3.45 -14.27
N GLU A 512 3.61 3.75 -14.74
CA GLU A 512 4.85 3.72 -13.97
C GLU A 512 5.85 4.74 -14.51
N THR A 513 6.37 5.61 -13.63
CA THR A 513 7.24 6.72 -14.04
C THR A 513 8.44 6.84 -13.13
N ALA A 514 9.46 7.56 -13.60
CA ALA A 514 10.55 8.10 -12.80
C ALA A 514 11.20 7.12 -11.82
N SER A 515 11.75 5.97 -12.32
CA SER A 515 12.68 5.14 -11.51
C SER A 515 13.98 5.89 -11.26
N THR A 516 13.88 6.94 -10.43
CA THR A 516 15.00 7.72 -9.93
C THR A 516 15.55 7.02 -8.70
N VAL A 517 16.87 6.87 -8.59
CA VAL A 517 17.52 6.16 -7.48
C VAL A 517 18.19 7.16 -6.54
N SER A 518 18.04 6.94 -5.23
CA SER A 518 18.73 7.73 -4.20
C SER A 518 18.79 6.99 -2.86
N SER A 519 19.81 7.30 -2.08
CA SER A 519 19.97 6.87 -0.69
C SER A 519 19.86 8.08 0.22
N ARG A 520 19.01 8.03 1.27
CA ARG A 520 18.75 9.16 2.16
C ARG A 520 20.05 9.75 2.76
N GLY A 521 20.27 11.03 2.51
CA GLY A 521 21.41 11.79 3.05
C GLY A 521 22.77 11.46 2.45
N VAL A 522 22.82 10.73 1.33
CA VAL A 522 24.07 10.45 0.58
C VAL A 522 24.18 11.41 -0.59
N TYR A 523 25.35 12.01 -0.77
CA TYR A 523 25.58 12.95 -1.86
C TYR A 523 26.89 12.64 -2.59
N LYS A 524 26.83 12.63 -3.92
CA LYS A 524 27.96 12.30 -4.79
C LYS A 524 28.37 13.54 -5.60
N PHE A 525 29.68 13.70 -5.80
CA PHE A 525 30.26 14.83 -6.53
C PHE A 525 31.15 14.33 -7.67
N PRO A 526 31.21 15.01 -8.81
CA PRO A 526 30.42 16.18 -9.21
C PRO A 526 28.93 15.81 -9.43
N VAL A 527 28.04 16.80 -9.28
CA VAL A 527 26.59 16.61 -9.51
C VAL A 527 26.32 16.63 -11.02
N VAL A 528 26.02 15.46 -11.57
CA VAL A 528 25.72 15.28 -13.00
C VAL A 528 24.58 14.27 -13.17
N ARG A 529 23.76 14.46 -14.19
CA ARG A 529 22.73 13.50 -14.55
C ARG A 529 23.38 12.20 -15.06
N GLN A 530 23.01 11.08 -14.47
CA GLN A 530 23.57 9.77 -14.82
C GLN A 530 22.50 8.67 -14.78
N ALA A 531 22.65 7.69 -15.71
CA ALA A 531 21.86 6.50 -15.70
C ALA A 531 22.69 5.31 -15.21
N MET A 532 22.12 4.45 -14.36
CA MET A 532 22.70 3.19 -13.86
C MET A 532 24.11 3.36 -13.25
N LYS A 533 24.35 4.50 -12.59
CA LYS A 533 25.65 4.75 -11.95
C LYS A 533 25.81 3.88 -10.72
N LYS A 534 26.95 3.21 -10.61
CA LYS A 534 27.37 2.45 -9.43
C LYS A 534 28.51 3.13 -8.71
N TYR A 535 28.53 3.04 -7.39
CA TYR A 535 29.57 3.52 -6.49
C TYR A 535 30.01 2.39 -5.56
N ASP A 536 31.26 2.46 -5.07
CA ASP A 536 31.87 1.41 -4.25
C ASP A 536 31.15 1.18 -2.90
N ASP A 537 30.44 2.19 -2.41
CA ASP A 537 29.66 2.10 -1.18
C ASP A 537 28.23 1.60 -1.39
N HIS A 538 27.87 1.22 -2.62
CA HIS A 538 26.53 0.76 -3.05
C HIS A 538 25.39 1.74 -2.67
N GLN A 539 25.68 3.04 -2.70
CA GLN A 539 24.73 4.11 -2.43
C GLN A 539 24.57 5.01 -3.65
N SER A 540 23.38 5.62 -3.83
CA SER A 540 23.07 6.56 -4.91
C SER A 540 22.84 7.97 -4.37
N SER A 541 23.07 8.98 -5.21
CA SER A 541 23.06 10.38 -4.79
C SER A 541 21.66 10.92 -4.50
N SER A 542 21.50 11.60 -3.37
CA SER A 542 20.25 12.29 -2.96
C SER A 542 20.04 13.64 -3.66
N TYR A 543 20.90 14.02 -4.60
CA TYR A 543 20.65 15.18 -5.48
C TYR A 543 19.52 14.93 -6.49
N ASP A 544 18.99 13.70 -6.55
CA ASP A 544 17.90 13.30 -7.46
C ASP A 544 18.23 13.59 -8.94
N VAL A 545 19.42 13.19 -9.35
CA VAL A 545 19.95 13.32 -10.72
C VAL A 545 20.37 11.98 -11.32
N GLU A 546 20.17 10.89 -10.58
CA GLU A 546 20.50 9.53 -10.99
C GLU A 546 19.20 8.73 -11.22
N HIS A 547 19.15 7.95 -12.30
CA HIS A 547 17.99 7.17 -12.69
C HIS A 547 18.36 5.85 -13.35
N CYS A 548 17.39 4.95 -13.51
CA CYS A 548 17.59 3.72 -14.26
C CYS A 548 17.71 3.95 -15.77
N GLY A 549 18.31 2.99 -16.47
CA GLY A 549 18.55 3.10 -17.92
C GLY A 549 17.28 3.16 -18.76
N TRP A 550 16.19 2.57 -18.25
CA TRP A 550 14.87 2.58 -18.87
C TRP A 550 14.02 3.80 -18.50
N SER A 551 14.49 4.65 -17.60
CA SER A 551 13.73 5.71 -16.95
C SER A 551 14.35 7.09 -17.12
N ASN A 552 13.89 8.05 -16.34
CA ASN A 552 14.17 9.46 -16.41
C ASN A 552 14.01 10.13 -15.04
N LEU A 553 14.24 11.44 -14.96
CA LEU A 553 13.98 12.22 -13.74
C LEU A 553 12.49 12.61 -13.65
N PRO A 554 11.96 12.91 -12.45
CA PRO A 554 10.53 13.21 -12.24
C PRO A 554 9.98 14.30 -13.16
N GLU A 555 10.73 15.37 -13.36
CA GLU A 555 10.30 16.51 -14.18
C GLU A 555 10.12 16.16 -15.67
N ASP A 556 10.76 15.09 -16.13
CA ASP A 556 10.63 14.61 -17.50
C ASP A 556 9.23 14.01 -17.74
N ASP A 557 8.59 13.45 -16.69
CA ASP A 557 7.21 12.95 -16.74
C ASP A 557 6.22 14.07 -16.47
N TRP A 558 6.43 14.89 -15.43
CA TRP A 558 5.53 15.96 -15.05
C TRP A 558 5.20 16.89 -16.20
N ILE A 559 6.22 17.32 -16.94
CA ILE A 559 6.05 18.32 -18.00
C ILE A 559 5.09 17.84 -19.10
N TRP A 560 5.08 16.55 -19.47
CA TRP A 560 4.16 16.00 -20.45
C TRP A 560 2.72 15.93 -19.93
N HIS A 561 2.54 15.55 -18.67
CA HIS A 561 1.22 15.48 -18.06
C HIS A 561 0.63 16.86 -17.78
N GLU A 562 1.45 17.85 -17.46
CA GLU A 562 1.00 19.22 -17.19
C GLU A 562 0.66 19.99 -18.45
N ASP A 563 1.51 19.91 -19.46
CA ASP A 563 1.34 20.67 -20.70
C ASP A 563 0.22 20.09 -21.58
N ASN A 564 -0.31 18.91 -21.28
CA ASN A 564 -1.28 18.21 -22.11
C ASN A 564 -2.51 17.71 -21.32
N ALA A 565 -3.71 18.01 -21.82
CA ALA A 565 -4.96 17.55 -21.19
C ALA A 565 -5.16 16.04 -21.28
N TRP A 566 -4.69 15.42 -22.37
CA TRP A 566 -4.78 13.97 -22.60
C TRP A 566 -3.86 13.15 -21.70
N GLY A 567 -2.85 13.75 -21.05
CA GLY A 567 -2.03 13.10 -20.04
C GLY A 567 -2.75 13.16 -18.68
N ILE A 568 -3.27 12.03 -18.18
CA ILE A 568 -4.12 12.01 -16.99
C ILE A 568 -3.34 11.87 -15.68
N GLY A 569 -2.02 11.95 -15.73
CA GLY A 569 -1.14 11.88 -14.55
C GLY A 569 -0.32 10.62 -14.51
N GLU A 570 0.29 10.36 -13.36
CA GLU A 570 1.34 9.38 -13.20
C GLU A 570 1.25 8.56 -11.92
N PHE A 571 1.96 7.42 -11.91
CA PHE A 571 2.27 6.62 -10.74
C PHE A 571 3.78 6.40 -10.66
N VAL A 572 4.43 7.04 -9.69
CA VAL A 572 5.89 7.06 -9.56
C VAL A 572 6.43 5.74 -9.03
N TRP A 573 7.49 5.21 -9.60
CA TRP A 573 8.25 4.08 -9.08
C TRP A 573 9.36 4.55 -8.15
N THR A 574 9.22 4.51 -6.79
CA THR A 574 8.10 4.11 -5.96
C THR A 574 7.84 5.11 -4.83
N GLY A 575 6.73 4.97 -4.12
CA GLY A 575 6.45 5.79 -2.93
C GLY A 575 7.44 5.50 -1.80
N PHE A 576 7.62 4.22 -1.49
CA PHE A 576 8.54 3.74 -0.46
C PHE A 576 9.59 2.82 -1.06
N ASP A 577 10.81 2.82 -0.49
CA ASP A 577 11.72 1.71 -0.70
C ASP A 577 11.10 0.44 -0.14
N TYR A 578 11.37 -0.67 -0.78
CA TYR A 578 10.89 -2.00 -0.45
C TYR A 578 12.01 -3.01 -0.47
N LEU A 579 11.81 -4.14 0.17
CA LEU A 579 12.77 -5.25 0.14
C LEU A 579 12.79 -5.89 -1.25
N GLY A 580 13.98 -6.13 -1.77
CA GLY A 580 14.22 -6.62 -3.13
C GLY A 580 14.60 -5.54 -4.12
N GLU A 581 14.86 -5.94 -5.35
CA GLU A 581 15.23 -5.10 -6.50
C GLU A 581 16.26 -4.00 -6.21
N PRO A 582 17.45 -4.33 -5.71
CA PRO A 582 18.44 -3.33 -5.31
C PRO A 582 19.16 -2.67 -6.50
N THR A 583 18.42 -2.20 -7.49
CA THR A 583 18.96 -1.54 -8.70
C THR A 583 19.60 -0.21 -8.35
N PRO A 584 20.81 0.11 -8.83
CA PRO A 584 21.60 -0.63 -9.85
C PRO A 584 22.52 -1.73 -9.30
N TYR A 585 22.45 -2.07 -8.01
CA TYR A 585 23.40 -2.92 -7.28
C TYR A 585 23.03 -4.41 -7.20
N TYR A 586 22.11 -4.91 -8.02
CA TYR A 586 21.65 -6.30 -7.97
C TYR A 586 22.75 -7.35 -8.28
N THR A 587 23.88 -6.94 -8.83
CA THR A 587 25.08 -7.78 -9.00
C THR A 587 26.11 -7.60 -7.89
N ASP A 588 25.86 -6.68 -6.97
CA ASP A 588 26.83 -6.26 -5.96
C ASP A 588 26.25 -6.52 -4.55
N TRP A 589 27.07 -7.09 -3.66
CA TRP A 589 26.63 -7.44 -2.31
C TRP A 589 27.48 -6.74 -1.24
N PRO A 590 26.90 -6.28 -0.11
CA PRO A 590 25.47 -6.38 0.25
C PRO A 590 24.63 -5.30 -0.41
N SER A 591 23.46 -5.69 -0.88
CA SER A 591 22.41 -4.79 -1.36
C SER A 591 21.12 -5.58 -1.42
N HIS A 592 20.10 -5.23 -0.59
CA HIS A 592 18.92 -6.06 -0.42
C HIS A 592 17.59 -5.28 -0.43
N SER A 593 17.63 -3.99 -0.59
CA SER A 593 16.44 -3.16 -0.71
C SER A 593 16.54 -2.25 -1.93
N SER A 594 15.40 -1.81 -2.43
CA SER A 594 15.34 -0.86 -3.53
C SER A 594 15.90 0.51 -3.12
N LEU A 595 16.26 1.32 -4.11
CA LEU A 595 16.67 2.70 -3.97
C LEU A 595 15.68 3.67 -4.65
N PHE A 596 14.57 3.14 -5.17
CA PHE A 596 13.56 3.87 -5.94
C PHE A 596 12.67 4.77 -5.09
N GLY A 597 12.45 4.40 -3.83
CA GLY A 597 11.51 5.07 -2.94
C GLY A 597 11.73 6.57 -2.83
N ILE A 598 10.63 7.32 -2.84
CA ILE A 598 10.61 8.73 -2.42
C ILE A 598 10.89 8.81 -0.92
N ILE A 599 10.47 7.77 -0.21
CA ILE A 599 10.66 7.56 1.23
C ILE A 599 11.48 6.28 1.38
N ASP A 600 12.45 6.27 2.31
CA ASP A 600 13.33 5.12 2.51
C ASP A 600 12.64 3.93 3.21
N LEU A 601 13.32 2.78 3.31
CA LEU A 601 12.80 1.57 3.95
C LEU A 601 12.45 1.76 5.44
N ALA A 602 13.06 2.73 6.12
CA ALA A 602 12.73 3.11 7.49
C ALA A 602 11.47 3.97 7.59
N GLY A 603 10.86 4.34 6.46
CA GLY A 603 9.74 5.26 6.38
C GLY A 603 10.15 6.71 6.67
N LEU A 604 11.39 7.08 6.36
CA LEU A 604 11.93 8.44 6.49
C LEU A 604 12.01 9.11 5.11
N PRO A 605 11.58 10.37 4.98
CA PRO A 605 11.66 11.12 3.72
C PRO A 605 13.09 11.22 3.19
N LYS A 606 13.30 10.93 1.90
CA LYS A 606 14.51 11.34 1.16
C LYS A 606 14.36 12.78 0.67
N ASP A 607 15.41 13.40 0.12
CA ASP A 607 15.29 14.77 -0.40
C ASP A 607 14.23 14.90 -1.47
N ARG A 608 14.08 13.86 -2.31
CA ARG A 608 13.06 13.79 -3.36
C ARG A 608 11.62 13.88 -2.84
N TYR A 609 11.34 13.48 -1.61
CA TYR A 609 10.04 13.71 -0.97
C TYR A 609 9.67 15.20 -1.00
N TYR A 610 10.60 16.07 -0.67
CA TYR A 610 10.36 17.51 -0.65
C TYR A 610 10.27 18.11 -2.06
N LEU A 611 10.90 17.48 -3.07
CA LEU A 611 10.72 17.84 -4.47
C LEU A 611 9.27 17.58 -4.88
N TYR A 612 8.75 16.38 -4.65
CA TYR A 612 7.34 16.04 -4.91
C TYR A 612 6.39 16.91 -4.10
N ARG A 613 6.64 17.10 -2.80
CA ARG A 613 5.83 17.91 -1.92
C ARG A 613 5.74 19.38 -2.41
N SER A 614 6.84 19.95 -2.81
CA SER A 614 6.87 21.33 -3.35
C SER A 614 6.07 21.51 -4.63
N HIS A 615 5.87 20.41 -5.36
CA HIS A 615 5.15 20.38 -6.63
C HIS A 615 3.69 19.94 -6.49
N TRP A 616 3.42 18.91 -5.70
CA TRP A 616 2.10 18.30 -5.56
C TRP A 616 1.23 18.93 -4.46
N ASN A 617 1.81 19.27 -3.31
CA ASN A 617 1.12 19.95 -2.22
C ASN A 617 1.22 21.47 -2.40
N LYS A 618 0.08 22.10 -2.74
CA LYS A 618 0.01 23.54 -2.92
C LYS A 618 -0.59 24.28 -1.71
N ASP A 619 -1.13 23.53 -0.77
CA ASP A 619 -1.85 24.07 0.38
C ASP A 619 -0.90 24.39 1.54
N GLU A 620 0.22 23.69 1.61
CA GLU A 620 1.21 23.86 2.66
C GLU A 620 2.58 24.30 2.13
N GLU A 621 3.27 25.09 2.91
CA GLU A 621 4.61 25.56 2.60
C GLU A 621 5.62 24.41 2.50
N THR A 622 6.42 24.43 1.46
CA THR A 622 7.62 23.60 1.33
C THR A 622 8.82 24.49 1.07
N LEU A 623 9.83 24.41 1.93
CA LEU A 623 11.14 25.04 1.73
C LEU A 623 12.21 24.07 2.24
N HIS A 624 12.83 23.34 1.32
CA HIS A 624 13.81 22.32 1.62
C HIS A 624 15.15 22.63 0.97
N ILE A 625 16.23 22.45 1.73
CA ILE A 625 17.61 22.74 1.31
C ILE A 625 18.36 21.42 1.28
N LEU A 626 19.05 21.14 0.18
CA LEU A 626 20.01 20.06 0.06
C LEU A 626 21.29 20.54 -0.63
N PRO A 627 22.45 19.90 -0.31
CA PRO A 627 22.68 18.82 0.66
C PRO A 627 22.68 19.35 2.10
N HIS A 628 22.87 18.46 3.09
CA HIS A 628 23.27 18.89 4.42
C HIS A 628 24.57 19.70 4.35
N TRP A 629 24.85 20.51 5.36
CA TRP A 629 25.99 21.44 5.29
C TRP A 629 27.12 21.05 6.27
N THR A 630 27.50 19.76 6.28
CA THR A 630 28.60 19.20 7.11
C THR A 630 29.49 18.35 6.21
N TRP A 631 30.60 18.96 5.75
CA TRP A 631 31.52 18.36 4.77
C TRP A 631 32.99 18.59 5.17
N PRO A 632 33.46 18.01 6.31
CA PRO A 632 34.84 18.19 6.76
C PRO A 632 35.82 17.71 5.68
N GLY A 633 36.79 18.55 5.36
CA GLY A 633 37.82 18.27 4.35
C GLY A 633 37.42 18.63 2.91
N ARG A 634 36.24 19.24 2.69
CA ARG A 634 35.84 19.77 1.38
C ARG A 634 35.81 21.29 1.29
N GLU A 635 36.43 21.96 2.23
CA GLU A 635 36.45 23.44 2.29
C GLU A 635 36.97 24.03 0.97
N GLY A 636 36.19 24.92 0.35
CA GLY A 636 36.44 25.55 -0.93
C GLY A 636 36.12 24.72 -2.17
N GLU A 637 35.72 23.46 -2.03
CA GLU A 637 35.29 22.63 -3.15
C GLU A 637 33.86 22.97 -3.57
N VAL A 638 33.58 22.77 -4.86
CA VAL A 638 32.23 22.95 -5.43
C VAL A 638 31.26 21.97 -4.78
N THR A 639 30.25 22.52 -4.13
CA THR A 639 29.17 21.80 -3.44
C THR A 639 27.87 22.48 -3.82
N PRO A 640 27.21 22.00 -4.90
CA PRO A 640 25.94 22.58 -5.38
C PRO A 640 24.87 22.59 -4.30
N ILE A 641 24.06 23.66 -4.28
CA ILE A 641 22.89 23.76 -3.41
C ILE A 641 21.62 23.71 -4.27
N PHE A 642 20.71 22.78 -3.94
CA PHE A 642 19.38 22.77 -4.52
C PHE A 642 18.36 23.17 -3.46
N VAL A 643 17.30 23.84 -3.91
CA VAL A 643 16.19 24.25 -3.07
C VAL A 643 14.89 23.77 -3.70
N TYR A 644 14.14 22.97 -2.95
CA TYR A 644 12.82 22.49 -3.32
C TYR A 644 11.77 23.33 -2.59
N THR A 645 10.99 24.07 -3.33
CA THR A 645 9.98 24.99 -2.76
C THR A 645 8.79 25.15 -3.71
N ASN A 646 7.61 25.40 -3.17
CA ASN A 646 6.44 25.78 -3.93
C ASN A 646 6.43 27.28 -4.31
N TYR A 647 7.38 28.07 -3.81
CA TYR A 647 7.55 29.47 -4.21
C TYR A 647 8.29 29.61 -5.56
N PRO A 648 8.05 30.72 -6.31
CA PRO A 648 8.62 30.90 -7.64
C PRO A 648 10.12 31.20 -7.63
N SER A 649 10.67 31.76 -6.55
CA SER A 649 12.08 32.12 -6.47
C SER A 649 12.63 32.07 -5.05
N ALA A 650 13.95 31.92 -4.94
CA ALA A 650 14.65 31.99 -3.67
C ALA A 650 16.07 32.55 -3.84
N GLU A 651 16.66 32.99 -2.74
CA GLU A 651 18.04 33.43 -2.64
C GLU A 651 18.78 32.65 -1.55
N VAL A 652 19.98 32.18 -1.86
CA VAL A 652 20.84 31.41 -0.96
C VAL A 652 21.90 32.31 -0.38
N PHE A 653 22.17 32.18 0.93
CA PHE A 653 23.25 32.88 1.64
C PHE A 653 24.12 31.83 2.32
N ILE A 654 25.44 31.90 2.12
CA ILE A 654 26.45 31.13 2.85
C ILE A 654 27.15 32.08 3.78
N ASN A 655 27.10 31.84 5.08
CA ASN A 655 27.69 32.71 6.12
C ASN A 655 27.30 34.18 5.95
N GLY A 656 26.04 34.44 5.58
CA GLY A 656 25.52 35.81 5.35
C GLY A 656 25.84 36.39 3.98
N LYS A 657 26.65 35.71 3.14
CA LYS A 657 27.01 36.20 1.79
C LYS A 657 26.07 35.59 0.75
N SER A 658 25.36 36.45 0.01
CA SER A 658 24.45 36.04 -1.07
C SER A 658 25.18 35.27 -2.18
N GLN A 659 24.56 34.17 -2.60
CA GLN A 659 24.94 33.36 -3.77
C GLN A 659 24.08 33.72 -4.99
N GLY A 660 23.29 34.78 -4.88
CA GLY A 660 22.37 35.24 -5.90
C GLY A 660 20.99 34.59 -5.82
N LYS A 661 20.03 35.29 -6.38
CA LYS A 661 18.63 34.84 -6.49
C LYS A 661 18.46 33.96 -7.72
N ARG A 662 17.64 32.89 -7.58
CA ARG A 662 17.21 32.04 -8.69
C ARG A 662 15.69 32.07 -8.78
N THR A 663 15.16 31.95 -9.99
CA THR A 663 13.72 31.92 -10.29
C THR A 663 13.43 30.73 -11.18
N LYS A 664 12.31 30.04 -10.93
CA LYS A 664 11.85 28.93 -11.76
C LYS A 664 11.54 29.42 -13.19
N ASP A 665 11.97 28.67 -14.19
CA ASP A 665 11.78 29.00 -15.59
C ASP A 665 10.48 28.38 -16.13
N LEU A 666 9.39 29.11 -16.01
CA LEU A 666 8.06 28.69 -16.49
C LEU A 666 7.91 28.75 -18.02
N THR A 667 8.92 29.23 -18.77
CA THR A 667 8.88 29.22 -20.26
C THR A 667 9.29 27.87 -20.85
N VAL A 668 9.83 26.99 -20.03
CA VAL A 668 10.20 25.64 -20.43
C VAL A 668 8.92 24.81 -20.60
N THR A 669 8.80 24.16 -21.78
CA THR A 669 7.71 23.23 -22.12
C THR A 669 8.26 21.85 -22.46
N ALA A 670 7.38 20.86 -22.52
CA ALA A 670 7.75 19.51 -22.95
C ALA A 670 8.40 19.51 -24.34
N GLU A 671 7.87 20.32 -25.26
CA GLU A 671 8.34 20.39 -26.64
C GLU A 671 9.67 21.12 -26.79
N ASN A 672 9.83 22.29 -26.14
CA ASN A 672 11.05 23.11 -26.32
C ASN A 672 12.25 22.62 -25.51
N SER A 673 12.09 21.52 -24.77
CA SER A 673 13.11 20.91 -23.91
C SER A 673 13.35 19.41 -24.21
N ALA A 674 12.88 18.93 -25.37
CA ALA A 674 12.96 17.51 -25.72
C ALA A 674 14.33 17.06 -26.29
N ASP A 675 15.18 17.99 -26.69
CA ASP A 675 16.49 17.68 -27.26
C ASP A 675 17.52 17.25 -26.19
N SER A 676 18.53 16.47 -26.61
CA SER A 676 19.55 15.92 -25.73
C SER A 676 20.37 16.97 -24.98
N ALA A 677 20.62 18.14 -25.59
CA ALA A 677 21.36 19.21 -24.95
C ALA A 677 20.53 19.85 -23.83
N SER A 678 19.26 20.10 -24.05
CA SER A 678 18.31 20.57 -23.04
C SER A 678 18.20 19.63 -21.86
N ILE A 679 18.17 18.32 -22.12
CA ILE A 679 18.12 17.28 -21.07
C ILE A 679 19.44 17.30 -20.26
N ALA A 680 20.58 17.36 -20.92
CA ALA A 680 21.89 17.40 -20.25
C ALA A 680 22.12 18.69 -19.42
N ASP A 681 21.56 19.82 -19.84
CA ASP A 681 21.65 21.13 -19.14
C ASP A 681 20.58 21.31 -18.05
N PHE A 682 19.88 20.27 -17.63
CA PHE A 682 18.81 20.37 -16.63
C PHE A 682 17.70 21.36 -16.96
N LYS A 683 17.39 21.59 -18.24
CA LYS A 683 16.43 22.63 -18.67
C LYS A 683 15.05 22.39 -18.06
N ARG A 684 14.55 21.13 -18.07
CA ARG A 684 13.27 20.79 -17.44
C ARG A 684 13.27 20.97 -15.94
N GLN A 685 14.35 20.63 -15.28
CA GLN A 685 14.54 20.78 -13.83
C GLN A 685 14.44 22.24 -13.40
N LYS A 686 14.92 23.19 -14.21
CA LYS A 686 14.83 24.65 -13.95
C LYS A 686 13.38 25.16 -13.87
N ARG A 687 12.39 24.44 -14.41
CA ARG A 687 10.95 24.76 -14.24
C ARG A 687 10.44 24.46 -12.83
N TYR A 688 11.05 23.48 -12.14
CA TYR A 688 10.50 22.91 -10.91
C TYR A 688 11.39 23.12 -9.68
N ARG A 689 12.72 23.11 -9.84
CA ARG A 689 13.67 23.26 -8.74
C ARG A 689 14.62 24.44 -8.96
N LEU A 690 15.15 24.99 -7.85
CA LEU A 690 16.10 26.07 -7.87
C LEU A 690 17.49 25.50 -7.57
N MET A 691 18.48 25.79 -8.44
CA MET A 691 19.80 25.14 -8.40
C MET A 691 20.93 26.17 -8.46
N TRP A 692 21.86 26.09 -7.53
CA TRP A 692 23.12 26.84 -7.49
C TRP A 692 24.26 25.83 -7.68
N MET A 693 24.75 25.68 -8.90
CA MET A 693 25.69 24.63 -9.32
C MET A 693 27.15 24.90 -8.98
N ASP A 694 27.48 26.14 -8.66
CA ASP A 694 28.85 26.66 -8.49
C ASP A 694 29.18 27.11 -7.06
N THR A 695 28.26 26.89 -6.11
CA THR A 695 28.51 27.20 -4.69
C THR A 695 29.69 26.38 -4.15
N LYS A 696 30.45 26.96 -3.24
CA LYS A 696 31.59 26.31 -2.58
C LYS A 696 31.30 26.09 -1.11
N TYR A 697 31.74 24.95 -0.60
CA TYR A 697 31.56 24.64 0.81
C TYR A 697 32.43 25.53 1.69
N GLU A 698 31.81 26.18 2.63
CA GLU A 698 32.43 26.88 3.77
C GLU A 698 31.65 26.44 5.03
N PRO A 699 32.31 25.92 6.10
CA PRO A 699 31.62 25.58 7.34
C PRO A 699 30.83 26.77 7.90
N GLY A 700 29.66 26.53 8.47
CA GLY A 700 28.84 27.57 9.05
C GLY A 700 27.37 27.41 8.70
N THR A 701 26.73 28.46 8.22
CA THR A 701 25.27 28.52 7.98
C THR A 701 24.94 28.66 6.50
N VAL A 702 24.02 27.87 6.02
CA VAL A 702 23.28 28.11 4.77
C VAL A 702 21.89 28.58 5.11
N LYS A 703 21.55 29.79 4.68
CA LYS A 703 20.22 30.39 4.80
C LYS A 703 19.59 30.50 3.41
N VAL A 704 18.33 30.16 3.31
CA VAL A 704 17.51 30.35 2.12
C VAL A 704 16.35 31.27 2.47
N VAL A 705 16.12 32.28 1.63
CA VAL A 705 14.95 33.15 1.68
C VAL A 705 14.13 32.93 0.42
N ALA A 706 12.88 32.55 0.56
CA ALA A 706 11.95 32.36 -0.54
C ALA A 706 11.09 33.60 -0.78
N TYR A 707 10.74 33.86 -2.04
CA TYR A 707 10.00 35.05 -2.45
C TYR A 707 8.74 34.64 -3.24
N ASN A 708 7.67 35.39 -3.05
CA ASN A 708 6.44 35.27 -3.83
C ASN A 708 6.58 35.95 -5.23
N ASP A 709 5.51 35.93 -6.03
CA ASP A 709 5.44 36.55 -7.37
C ASP A 709 5.62 38.06 -7.35
N LYS A 710 5.40 38.71 -6.20
CA LYS A 710 5.62 40.15 -6.02
C LYS A 710 7.05 40.49 -5.65
N GLY A 711 7.88 39.49 -5.40
CA GLY A 711 9.27 39.65 -4.94
C GLY A 711 9.40 39.93 -3.43
N GLU A 712 8.34 39.73 -2.66
CA GLU A 712 8.32 39.86 -1.22
C GLU A 712 8.88 38.56 -0.58
N ALA A 713 9.73 38.70 0.46
CA ALA A 713 10.22 37.56 1.23
C ALA A 713 9.05 36.98 2.05
N VAL A 714 8.79 35.67 1.90
CA VAL A 714 7.63 35.00 2.49
C VAL A 714 8.01 33.83 3.39
N ALA A 715 9.20 33.25 3.20
CA ALA A 715 9.68 32.14 4.04
C ALA A 715 11.20 32.16 4.11
N GLU A 716 11.72 31.63 5.22
CA GLU A 716 13.17 31.44 5.36
C GLU A 716 13.48 30.12 6.10
N LYS A 717 14.61 29.52 5.78
CA LYS A 717 15.12 28.31 6.43
C LYS A 717 16.65 28.37 6.52
N GLU A 718 17.18 27.87 7.63
CA GLU A 718 18.61 27.72 7.85
C GLU A 718 18.99 26.27 8.13
N ILE A 719 20.17 25.87 7.65
CA ILE A 719 20.86 24.66 8.04
C ILE A 719 22.29 25.02 8.44
N HIS A 720 22.85 24.21 9.34
CA HIS A 720 24.17 24.50 9.93
C HIS A 720 25.14 23.33 9.76
N THR A 721 26.41 23.63 9.70
CA THR A 721 27.46 22.62 9.87
C THR A 721 27.34 22.03 11.27
N ALA A 722 27.09 20.73 11.38
CA ALA A 722 26.98 20.06 12.66
C ALA A 722 28.31 19.97 13.39
N GLY A 723 28.25 20.09 14.72
CA GLY A 723 29.35 19.79 15.63
C GLY A 723 29.51 18.28 15.84
N LYS A 724 30.24 17.92 16.91
CA LYS A 724 30.40 16.49 17.28
C LYS A 724 29.10 15.93 17.84
N PRO A 725 28.77 14.64 17.56
CA PRO A 725 27.64 13.97 18.14
C PRO A 725 27.60 14.08 19.68
N ASP A 726 26.45 14.48 20.25
CA ASP A 726 26.28 14.73 21.70
C ASP A 726 25.19 13.87 22.31
N HIS A 727 24.02 13.81 21.67
CA HIS A 727 22.88 13.09 22.24
C HIS A 727 21.96 12.46 21.22
N ILE A 728 21.07 11.59 21.73
CA ILE A 728 20.02 10.95 20.93
C ILE A 728 18.71 11.73 21.17
N GLU A 729 18.13 12.21 20.08
CA GLU A 729 16.80 12.81 20.04
C GLU A 729 15.78 11.77 19.56
N LEU A 730 14.61 11.71 20.21
CA LEU A 730 13.50 10.81 19.86
C LEU A 730 12.26 11.63 19.53
N VAL A 731 11.73 11.44 18.31
CA VAL A 731 10.51 12.13 17.84
C VAL A 731 9.52 11.07 17.38
N THR A 732 8.34 11.06 17.98
CA THR A 732 7.28 10.10 17.64
C THR A 732 6.25 10.69 16.69
N ASP A 733 5.66 9.84 15.85
CA ASP A 733 4.52 10.18 15.01
C ASP A 733 3.21 10.26 15.81
N ARG A 734 3.09 9.48 16.91
CA ARG A 734 1.91 9.44 17.79
C ARG A 734 2.31 9.19 19.25
N ASN A 735 1.90 10.09 20.13
CA ASN A 735 2.12 9.97 21.59
C ASN A 735 1.15 9.00 22.26
N GLU A 736 0.00 8.74 21.65
CA GLU A 736 -1.06 7.88 22.16
C GLU A 736 -1.37 6.79 21.15
N ILE A 737 -1.44 5.54 21.62
CA ILE A 737 -1.77 4.35 20.85
C ILE A 737 -2.81 3.51 21.58
N LYS A 738 -3.56 2.67 20.88
CA LYS A 738 -4.59 1.80 21.47
C LYS A 738 -3.95 0.65 22.26
N ALA A 739 -4.55 0.28 23.38
CA ALA A 739 -4.13 -0.87 24.20
C ALA A 739 -4.76 -2.17 23.65
N ASP A 740 -4.48 -2.53 22.40
CA ASP A 740 -5.06 -3.68 21.70
C ASP A 740 -4.03 -4.77 21.34
N GLY A 741 -2.77 -4.57 21.74
CA GLY A 741 -1.69 -5.49 21.40
C GLY A 741 -1.18 -5.41 19.96
N LYS A 742 -1.64 -4.44 19.15
CA LYS A 742 -1.34 -4.31 17.72
C LYS A 742 -0.93 -2.91 17.31
N ASP A 743 -1.48 -1.89 17.94
CA ASP A 743 -1.25 -0.50 17.55
C ASP A 743 0.21 -0.10 17.74
N LEU A 744 0.71 0.72 16.82
CA LEU A 744 2.12 1.06 16.71
C LEU A 744 2.36 2.56 16.83
N SER A 745 3.52 2.91 17.40
CA SER A 745 4.11 4.24 17.34
C SER A 745 5.47 4.14 16.65
N PHE A 746 5.71 4.98 15.65
CA PHE A 746 6.96 5.04 14.90
C PHE A 746 7.80 6.21 15.43
N VAL A 747 8.95 5.89 15.97
CA VAL A 747 9.83 6.85 16.61
C VAL A 747 11.05 7.10 15.72
N THR A 748 11.16 8.30 15.19
CA THR A 748 12.38 8.76 14.53
C THR A 748 13.47 8.99 15.56
N VAL A 749 14.60 8.36 15.36
CA VAL A 749 15.80 8.44 16.20
C VAL A 749 16.85 9.27 15.47
N ARG A 750 17.35 10.33 16.10
CA ARG A 750 18.33 11.23 15.51
C ARG A 750 19.55 11.33 16.42
N VAL A 751 20.73 11.27 15.84
CA VAL A 751 21.97 11.61 16.54
C VAL A 751 22.32 13.06 16.21
N VAL A 752 22.31 13.90 17.22
CA VAL A 752 22.47 15.35 17.07
C VAL A 752 23.65 15.87 17.89
N ASP A 753 24.14 17.05 17.50
CA ASP A 753 25.16 17.79 18.28
C ASP A 753 24.54 18.53 19.47
N LYS A 754 25.30 19.35 20.17
CA LYS A 754 24.83 20.10 21.35
C LYS A 754 23.74 21.12 21.02
N GLU A 755 23.77 21.66 19.81
CA GLU A 755 22.86 22.66 19.29
C GLU A 755 21.60 22.04 18.66
N GLY A 756 21.54 20.70 18.56
CA GLY A 756 20.40 19.96 17.97
C GLY A 756 20.50 19.76 16.46
N ASN A 757 21.65 20.08 15.85
CA ASN A 757 21.86 19.81 14.43
C ASN A 757 22.10 18.31 14.21
N LEU A 758 21.48 17.76 13.18
CA LEU A 758 21.70 16.38 12.75
C LEU A 758 23.17 16.17 12.39
N CYS A 759 23.78 15.12 12.92
CA CYS A 759 25.12 14.70 12.57
C CYS A 759 25.07 13.69 11.41
N PRO A 760 25.26 14.10 10.15
CA PRO A 760 25.04 13.22 8.98
C PRO A 760 26.11 12.12 8.85
N ASP A 761 27.26 12.28 9.50
CA ASP A 761 28.32 11.26 9.52
C ASP A 761 28.16 10.24 10.65
N ALA A 762 27.14 10.38 11.49
CA ALA A 762 26.94 9.47 12.62
C ALA A 762 26.51 8.08 12.15
N GLN A 763 27.23 7.06 12.65
CA GLN A 763 26.99 5.63 12.42
C GLN A 763 26.92 4.84 13.74
N HIS A 764 26.45 5.48 14.79
CA HIS A 764 26.42 4.90 16.14
C HIS A 764 25.45 3.72 16.21
N LEU A 765 25.87 2.64 16.90
CA LEU A 765 24.98 1.56 17.27
C LEU A 765 24.07 2.05 18.42
N ILE A 766 22.77 2.09 18.16
CA ILE A 766 21.76 2.44 19.15
C ILE A 766 21.09 1.18 19.68
N LYS A 767 20.97 1.10 21.01
CA LYS A 767 20.28 0.01 21.73
C LYS A 767 19.02 0.53 22.37
N TYR A 768 17.96 -0.25 22.33
CA TYR A 768 16.64 0.12 22.82
C TYR A 768 16.22 -0.70 24.02
N SER A 769 15.50 -0.05 24.92
CA SER A 769 14.77 -0.68 26.01
C SER A 769 13.38 -0.08 26.07
N VAL A 770 12.35 -0.93 26.05
CA VAL A 770 10.94 -0.53 26.23
C VAL A 770 10.42 -1.11 27.54
N LYS A 771 9.77 -0.27 28.36
CA LYS A 771 9.16 -0.66 29.63
C LYS A 771 7.71 -0.19 29.70
N GLY A 772 6.90 -0.87 30.54
CA GLY A 772 5.50 -0.53 30.75
C GLY A 772 4.55 -1.28 29.82
N ALA A 773 3.56 -0.58 29.25
CA ALA A 773 2.47 -1.15 28.46
C ALA A 773 2.82 -1.32 26.96
N GLY A 774 4.09 -1.51 26.63
CA GLY A 774 4.55 -1.70 25.23
C GLY A 774 5.79 -2.58 25.12
N THR A 775 6.11 -2.93 23.86
CA THR A 775 7.28 -3.73 23.49
C THR A 775 7.99 -3.11 22.28
N TYR A 776 9.29 -3.42 22.12
CA TYR A 776 9.99 -3.13 20.87
C TYR A 776 9.51 -4.10 19.79
N ARG A 777 9.07 -3.58 18.66
CA ARG A 777 8.56 -4.39 17.54
C ARG A 777 9.60 -4.60 16.46
N ALA A 778 10.20 -3.51 15.97
CA ALA A 778 11.16 -3.53 14.89
C ALA A 778 11.93 -2.20 14.82
N GLY A 779 12.99 -2.15 14.00
CA GLY A 779 13.66 -0.92 13.62
C GLY A 779 14.29 -1.05 12.25
N ALA A 780 14.42 0.07 11.56
CA ALA A 780 15.12 0.17 10.27
C ALA A 780 15.89 1.48 10.20
N ASN A 781 17.03 1.46 9.51
CA ASN A 781 17.86 2.65 9.32
C ASN A 781 17.75 3.24 7.90
N GLY A 782 17.16 2.51 6.95
CA GLY A 782 17.03 2.94 5.56
C GLY A 782 18.29 2.75 4.71
N ASP A 783 19.31 2.10 5.24
CA ASP A 783 20.50 1.73 4.48
C ASP A 783 20.23 0.46 3.66
N PRO A 784 20.22 0.51 2.31
CA PRO A 784 19.96 -0.64 1.45
C PRO A 784 21.02 -1.74 1.56
N THR A 785 22.15 -1.46 2.19
CA THR A 785 23.27 -2.40 2.38
C THR A 785 23.29 -3.06 3.76
N SER A 786 22.45 -2.59 4.69
CA SER A 786 22.43 -3.09 6.06
C SER A 786 21.79 -4.46 6.16
N LEU A 787 22.52 -5.45 6.64
CA LEU A 787 22.01 -6.81 6.91
C LEU A 787 21.57 -7.01 8.37
N GLU A 788 21.44 -5.93 9.14
CA GLU A 788 20.98 -5.97 10.53
C GLU A 788 19.51 -6.39 10.60
N LEU A 789 19.19 -7.30 11.53
CA LEU A 789 17.85 -7.85 11.67
C LEU A 789 16.91 -6.85 12.34
N PHE A 790 15.77 -6.58 11.74
CA PHE A 790 14.82 -5.54 12.17
C PHE A 790 14.22 -5.76 13.56
N HIS A 791 14.01 -7.02 13.95
CA HIS A 791 13.38 -7.37 15.24
C HIS A 791 14.34 -7.30 16.44
N VAL A 792 15.63 -7.14 16.20
CA VAL A 792 16.62 -7.04 17.27
C VAL A 792 16.63 -5.63 17.83
N PRO A 793 16.53 -5.41 19.16
CA PRO A 793 16.38 -4.07 19.73
C PRO A 793 17.72 -3.29 19.76
N GLN A 794 18.43 -3.33 18.64
CA GLN A 794 19.61 -2.51 18.37
C GLN A 794 19.84 -2.41 16.88
N MET A 795 20.36 -1.27 16.41
CA MET A 795 20.73 -1.05 15.01
C MET A 795 21.66 0.16 14.91
N LYS A 796 22.54 0.19 13.91
CA LYS A 796 23.31 1.39 13.58
C LYS A 796 22.40 2.42 12.91
N VAL A 797 22.56 3.69 13.27
CA VAL A 797 21.96 4.78 12.49
C VAL A 797 22.62 4.88 11.12
N PHE A 798 21.83 5.27 10.12
CA PHE A 798 22.31 5.58 8.77
C PHE A 798 22.17 7.09 8.54
N ASN A 799 23.32 7.74 8.28
CA ASN A 799 23.39 9.19 8.13
C ASN A 799 22.70 9.92 9.30
N GLY A 800 23.02 9.47 10.53
CA GLY A 800 22.52 10.05 11.76
C GLY A 800 21.09 9.73 12.15
N MET A 801 20.35 8.91 11.38
CA MET A 801 18.92 8.65 11.60
C MET A 801 18.54 7.18 11.46
N MET A 802 17.46 6.81 12.12
CA MET A 802 16.71 5.55 11.91
C MET A 802 15.30 5.66 12.50
N THR A 803 14.49 4.64 12.29
CA THR A 803 13.17 4.49 12.93
C THR A 803 13.16 3.31 13.87
N ALA A 804 12.61 3.48 15.07
CA ALA A 804 12.24 2.41 16.00
C ALA A 804 10.71 2.31 16.08
N VAL A 805 10.17 1.09 16.08
CA VAL A 805 8.74 0.82 16.14
C VAL A 805 8.40 0.23 17.50
N VAL A 806 7.49 0.89 18.23
CA VAL A 806 6.97 0.47 19.53
C VAL A 806 5.54 -0.03 19.36
N GLN A 807 5.26 -1.22 19.87
CA GLN A 807 3.93 -1.84 19.83
C GLN A 807 3.30 -1.83 21.21
N SER A 808 1.99 -1.53 21.29
CA SER A 808 1.22 -1.64 22.52
C SER A 808 1.07 -3.08 23.00
N THR A 809 0.78 -3.25 24.29
CA THR A 809 0.22 -4.49 24.85
C THR A 809 -1.31 -4.39 24.96
N ASP A 810 -1.98 -5.48 25.39
CA ASP A 810 -3.43 -5.48 25.69
C ASP A 810 -3.77 -4.70 26.96
N LYS A 811 -2.78 -4.10 27.63
CA LYS A 811 -2.98 -3.37 28.88
C LYS A 811 -2.71 -1.88 28.67
N PRO A 812 -3.65 -1.00 29.06
CA PRO A 812 -3.40 0.45 29.02
C PRO A 812 -2.32 0.84 30.04
N GLY A 813 -1.60 1.92 29.72
CA GLY A 813 -0.58 2.46 30.62
C GLY A 813 0.53 3.21 29.90
N GLU A 814 1.50 3.67 30.70
CA GLU A 814 2.69 4.36 30.20
C GLU A 814 3.62 3.38 29.50
N ILE A 815 4.21 3.82 28.37
CA ILE A 815 5.27 3.13 27.64
C ILE A 815 6.52 4.01 27.65
N ILE A 816 7.62 3.50 28.15
CA ILE A 816 8.88 4.23 28.20
C ILE A 816 9.88 3.60 27.24
N LEU A 817 10.18 4.32 26.16
CA LEU A 817 11.28 3.98 25.26
C LEU A 817 12.56 4.70 25.72
N THR A 818 13.63 3.95 25.86
CA THR A 818 14.98 4.49 26.13
C THR A 818 15.93 4.01 25.04
N ALA A 819 16.65 4.95 24.45
CA ALA A 819 17.69 4.71 23.43
C ALA A 819 19.07 5.10 23.97
N THR A 820 20.05 4.21 23.79
CA THR A 820 21.42 4.41 24.28
C THR A 820 22.45 4.16 23.18
N GLY A 821 23.51 4.95 23.12
CA GLY A 821 24.63 4.80 22.20
C GLY A 821 25.96 5.14 22.87
N LYS A 822 27.03 4.48 22.46
CA LYS A 822 28.36 4.73 23.04
C LYS A 822 28.80 6.17 22.75
N GLY A 823 29.12 6.92 23.78
CA GLY A 823 29.58 8.31 23.68
C GLY A 823 28.47 9.34 23.52
N LEU A 824 27.19 8.94 23.55
CA LEU A 824 26.02 9.80 23.45
C LEU A 824 25.24 9.87 24.78
N LYS A 825 24.66 11.01 25.08
CA LYS A 825 23.60 11.10 26.10
C LYS A 825 22.36 10.35 25.60
N SER A 826 21.74 9.60 26.49
CA SER A 826 20.57 8.74 26.16
C SER A 826 19.34 9.57 25.82
N GLY A 827 18.57 9.11 24.84
CA GLY A 827 17.21 9.58 24.54
C GLY A 827 16.18 8.82 25.38
N ARG A 828 15.15 9.55 25.86
CA ARG A 828 14.00 8.96 26.55
C ARG A 828 12.71 9.57 26.04
N LEU A 829 11.75 8.70 25.70
CA LEU A 829 10.42 9.09 25.22
C LEU A 829 9.35 8.35 26.04
N VAL A 830 8.26 9.05 26.35
CA VAL A 830 7.10 8.48 27.03
C VAL A 830 5.89 8.55 26.10
N LEU A 831 5.25 7.41 25.92
CA LEU A 831 4.03 7.24 25.15
C LEU A 831 2.92 6.73 26.08
N MET A 832 1.68 6.85 25.68
CA MET A 832 0.51 6.33 26.40
C MET A 832 -0.23 5.30 25.56
N SER A 833 -0.49 4.13 26.16
CA SER A 833 -1.42 3.14 25.64
C SER A 833 -2.77 3.30 26.36
N LYS A 834 -3.87 3.51 25.61
CA LYS A 834 -5.22 3.75 26.13
C LYS A 834 -6.23 2.72 25.67
#